data_d8dcf595d5df6508125581760c49b617
#
_entry.id   d8dcf595d5df6508125581760c49b617
#
_cell.length_a   1.000
_cell.length_b   1.000
_cell.length_c   1.000
_cell.angle_alpha   90.00
_cell.angle_beta   90.00
_cell.angle_gamma   90.00
#
_symmetry.space_group_name_H-M   'P 1'
#
loop_
_entity.id
_entity.type
_entity.pdbx_description
1 polymer ?
#
loop_
_entity_poly.entity_id
_entity_poly.type
_entity_poly.pdbx_seq_one_letter_code
_entity_poly.pdbx_strand_id
1 'polypeptide(L)'
;MKRGFTLPGEAGYEKLTLELARRWGADVIRDSDGTALSDEILSAGYDIYSTICPIREHNPWIRENMHARQQSFLSTAPETALGETLKIDLMGGFFNEQFSINDSANAMVYWEVYDRTADVLVPKSSWEYADGVVTIQVKPYRQYTVSFLAWRNWEEISMYNHTTNNWNKEKLMQLNPYSEGAMEYLKDWMKAWCETHPASDVVRFTSLFYNFVWIWGSNSRNRHLFTDWASYDFTVCPEALDDFSEEYGYRLTAEDFVRQGKYNATHRVPSQKKLDWMDFIGKYVRRATRELVDIIHDYGKKAYVFYDDSWVGMEPYNGHFGEMGFDGLIKCVFSGYEARLCAEVDVPVHEIRLHPYLFPVGLGGAPTFSEGGKPGRDAMHYWISVRRALLRKKIGRVGLGGYLHLVQDYPDFVDAMDKILDEFFAIAGLHNTGTPANLKPKIGILHSWGALRTWTLSGHFHETDKHVLIHVLEVLSGLPFDVKFLSFEDITSDRLENVDIIINAGEASDAWSGGDNWKNTRLTEDLTAWVHKGGTFLGIGEPSAVDGYSTYLRMAHVLGVDIDTGERACHGRWKFETKPGLWLEGFEICSHRDTVLTDGNAQVVAVGKNNNPVAVINKFGQGRGIYLADFRLQNGSCRAFNALFALLTDGETTGTVEGITDNPNVECAVFPWKIAFINNADTAQKAACTWDGKKYEIELPPYEMKICSIIDLSLNHS
;
A
#
# COMPACT_ATOMS: atom_id res chain seq x y z
N MET A 1 18.06 16.67 -22.93
CA MET A 1 17.64 15.39 -22.34
C MET A 1 16.52 15.72 -21.39
N LYS A 2 15.35 15.08 -21.53
CA LYS A 2 14.21 15.29 -20.62
C LYS A 2 14.67 14.90 -19.21
N ARG A 3 14.40 15.78 -18.22
CA ARG A 3 14.89 15.57 -16.85
C ARG A 3 14.03 14.66 -16.01
N GLY A 4 12.76 14.45 -16.38
CA GLY A 4 11.83 13.58 -15.68
C GLY A 4 11.14 14.27 -14.49
N PHE A 5 10.76 15.53 -14.64
CA PHE A 5 9.97 16.25 -13.64
C PHE A 5 8.63 16.73 -14.20
N THR A 6 7.54 16.42 -13.49
CA THR A 6 6.16 16.81 -13.82
C THR A 6 5.66 17.88 -12.85
N LEU A 7 5.30 19.03 -13.38
CA LEU A 7 4.79 20.18 -12.61
C LEU A 7 3.28 20.31 -12.78
N PRO A 8 2.49 20.55 -11.72
CA PRO A 8 1.11 21.01 -11.86
C PRO A 8 1.07 22.41 -12.47
N GLY A 9 0.12 22.65 -13.38
CA GLY A 9 -0.16 23.94 -13.96
C GLY A 9 -1.60 24.37 -13.72
N GLU A 10 -1.85 25.68 -13.71
CA GLU A 10 -3.16 26.24 -13.46
C GLU A 10 -3.41 27.46 -14.33
N ALA A 11 -4.61 27.54 -14.90
CA ALA A 11 -5.09 28.76 -15.57
C ALA A 11 -5.19 29.91 -14.55
N GLY A 12 -4.70 31.08 -14.92
CA GLY A 12 -4.60 32.25 -14.06
C GLY A 12 -3.29 32.35 -13.28
N TYR A 13 -2.42 31.31 -13.32
CA TYR A 13 -1.09 31.27 -12.71
C TYR A 13 0.01 30.94 -13.71
N GLU A 14 -0.15 31.35 -14.97
CA GLU A 14 0.77 31.03 -16.07
C GLU A 14 2.20 31.47 -15.79
N LYS A 15 2.37 32.69 -15.30
CA LYS A 15 3.71 33.22 -14.95
C LYS A 15 4.41 32.35 -13.91
N LEU A 16 3.70 32.01 -12.81
CA LEU A 16 4.24 31.15 -11.77
C LEU A 16 4.57 29.77 -12.30
N THR A 17 3.67 29.16 -13.06
CA THR A 17 3.85 27.84 -13.67
C THR A 17 5.08 27.80 -14.55
N LEU A 18 5.22 28.75 -15.47
CA LEU A 18 6.36 28.80 -16.41
C LEU A 18 7.68 29.18 -15.72
N GLU A 19 7.65 30.00 -14.68
CA GLU A 19 8.83 30.33 -13.87
C GLU A 19 9.36 29.09 -13.12
N LEU A 20 8.48 28.39 -12.39
CA LEU A 20 8.85 27.18 -11.64
C LEU A 20 9.21 26.01 -12.57
N ALA A 21 8.53 25.86 -13.71
CA ALA A 21 8.90 24.87 -14.71
C ALA A 21 10.34 25.04 -15.18
N ARG A 22 10.77 26.29 -15.45
CA ARG A 22 12.15 26.59 -15.81
C ARG A 22 13.13 26.38 -14.66
N ARG A 23 12.81 26.87 -13.45
CA ARG A 23 13.63 26.74 -12.26
C ARG A 23 13.92 25.28 -11.91
N TRP A 24 12.89 24.44 -11.91
CA TRP A 24 12.98 23.05 -11.53
C TRP A 24 13.30 22.10 -12.70
N GLY A 25 13.39 22.61 -13.91
CA GLY A 25 13.72 21.83 -15.09
C GLY A 25 12.63 20.83 -15.46
N ALA A 26 11.36 21.21 -15.31
CA ALA A 26 10.24 20.41 -15.74
C ALA A 26 10.30 20.14 -17.25
N ASP A 27 9.89 18.97 -17.65
CA ASP A 27 9.69 18.59 -19.05
C ASP A 27 8.21 18.29 -19.34
N VAL A 28 7.40 18.25 -18.30
CA VAL A 28 5.94 18.03 -18.36
C VAL A 28 5.22 19.05 -17.51
N ILE A 29 4.12 19.58 -18.04
CA ILE A 29 3.10 20.30 -17.26
C ILE A 29 1.80 19.48 -17.31
N ARG A 30 1.18 19.29 -16.15
CA ARG A 30 -0.10 18.60 -16.04
C ARG A 30 -1.20 19.52 -15.57
N ASP A 31 -2.42 19.24 -15.96
CA ASP A 31 -3.59 19.82 -15.30
C ASP A 31 -3.75 19.31 -13.87
N SER A 32 -4.49 20.04 -13.06
CA SER A 32 -4.92 19.61 -11.72
C SER A 32 -6.40 19.23 -11.79
N ASP A 33 -6.86 18.35 -10.89
CA ASP A 33 -8.25 17.90 -10.87
C ASP A 33 -9.22 19.09 -10.76
N GLY A 34 -10.17 19.18 -11.69
CA GLY A 34 -11.13 20.26 -11.76
C GLY A 34 -10.59 21.59 -12.31
N THR A 35 -9.35 21.63 -12.83
CA THR A 35 -8.75 22.80 -13.49
C THR A 35 -8.48 22.52 -14.97
N ALA A 36 -8.23 23.59 -15.72
CA ALA A 36 -7.75 23.52 -17.10
C ALA A 36 -6.43 24.25 -17.24
N LEU A 37 -5.65 23.90 -18.26
CA LEU A 37 -4.48 24.66 -18.66
C LEU A 37 -4.89 25.74 -19.69
N SER A 38 -4.29 26.92 -19.59
CA SER A 38 -4.50 27.99 -20.55
C SER A 38 -3.74 27.75 -21.86
N ASP A 39 -4.15 28.41 -22.95
CA ASP A 39 -3.46 28.35 -24.25
C ASP A 39 -1.99 28.77 -24.14
N GLU A 40 -1.66 29.70 -23.23
CA GLU A 40 -0.29 30.13 -22.97
C GLU A 40 0.57 28.96 -22.46
N ILE A 41 0.06 28.15 -21.53
CA ILE A 41 0.75 26.96 -21.01
C ILE A 41 0.81 25.87 -22.08
N LEU A 42 -0.30 25.58 -22.76
CA LEU A 42 -0.39 24.54 -23.80
C LEU A 42 0.59 24.80 -24.96
N SER A 43 0.88 26.08 -25.28
CA SER A 43 1.80 26.48 -26.34
C SER A 43 3.25 26.69 -25.90
N ALA A 44 3.57 26.53 -24.62
CA ALA A 44 4.89 26.84 -24.07
C ALA A 44 5.99 25.81 -24.38
N GLY A 45 5.66 24.69 -25.04
CA GLY A 45 6.62 23.69 -25.51
C GLY A 45 6.97 22.61 -24.50
N TYR A 46 6.16 22.42 -23.47
CA TYR A 46 6.24 21.30 -22.54
C TYR A 46 5.35 20.16 -23.03
N ASP A 47 5.67 18.92 -22.68
CA ASP A 47 4.71 17.82 -22.83
C ASP A 47 3.51 18.05 -21.88
N ILE A 48 2.31 17.76 -22.34
CA ILE A 48 1.09 18.00 -21.58
C ILE A 48 0.48 16.69 -21.10
N TYR A 49 0.25 16.59 -19.78
CA TYR A 49 -0.52 15.51 -19.20
C TYR A 49 -1.92 16.02 -18.85
N SER A 50 -2.93 15.41 -19.46
CA SER A 50 -4.32 15.72 -19.18
C SER A 50 -5.00 14.62 -18.38
N THR A 51 -5.70 15.03 -17.32
CA THR A 51 -6.35 14.14 -16.37
C THR A 51 -7.75 13.77 -16.83
N ILE A 52 -8.07 12.49 -16.77
CA ILE A 52 -9.42 11.98 -16.96
C ILE A 52 -9.83 11.02 -15.85
N CYS A 53 -11.12 10.89 -15.63
CA CYS A 53 -11.72 9.82 -14.85
C CYS A 53 -12.83 9.15 -15.67
N PRO A 54 -12.62 7.90 -16.17
CA PRO A 54 -13.56 7.26 -17.10
C PRO A 54 -14.97 7.05 -16.58
N ILE A 55 -15.19 7.12 -15.28
CA ILE A 55 -16.50 6.86 -14.64
C ILE A 55 -17.20 8.14 -14.18
N ARG A 56 -16.58 9.30 -14.35
CA ARG A 56 -17.09 10.58 -13.85
C ARG A 56 -17.46 11.51 -15.00
N GLU A 57 -18.27 12.54 -14.69
CA GLU A 57 -18.67 13.59 -15.66
C GLU A 57 -19.62 13.09 -16.78
N HIS A 58 -20.26 11.95 -16.55
CA HIS A 58 -21.23 11.35 -17.48
C HIS A 58 -22.68 11.53 -17.03
N ASN A 59 -22.96 12.49 -16.16
CA ASN A 59 -24.30 12.72 -15.60
C ASN A 59 -25.42 12.79 -16.65
N PRO A 60 -25.27 13.50 -17.83
CA PRO A 60 -26.31 13.54 -18.83
C PRO A 60 -26.66 12.13 -19.34
N TRP A 61 -25.69 11.32 -19.69
CA TRP A 61 -25.91 9.96 -20.19
C TRP A 61 -26.49 9.03 -19.11
N ILE A 62 -25.96 9.13 -17.86
CA ILE A 62 -26.45 8.29 -16.74
C ILE A 62 -27.91 8.62 -16.41
N ARG A 63 -28.36 9.89 -16.53
CA ARG A 63 -29.80 10.25 -16.32
C ARG A 63 -30.73 9.57 -17.29
N GLU A 64 -30.27 9.30 -18.50
CA GLU A 64 -31.02 8.55 -19.52
C GLU A 64 -30.88 7.03 -19.33
N ASN A 65 -29.83 6.60 -18.60
CA ASN A 65 -29.45 5.20 -18.38
C ASN A 65 -29.22 4.91 -16.89
N MET A 66 -30.24 5.13 -16.05
CA MET A 66 -30.12 5.05 -14.58
C MET A 66 -29.66 3.68 -14.06
N HIS A 67 -29.84 2.60 -14.84
CA HIS A 67 -29.33 1.27 -14.57
C HIS A 67 -27.80 1.18 -14.65
N ALA A 68 -27.15 2.14 -15.28
CA ALA A 68 -25.70 2.18 -15.41
C ALA A 68 -24.99 2.88 -14.25
N ARG A 69 -25.68 3.19 -13.17
CA ARG A 69 -25.03 3.66 -11.93
C ARG A 69 -24.29 2.53 -11.23
N GLN A 70 -23.20 2.87 -10.56
CA GLN A 70 -22.54 1.92 -9.68
C GLN A 70 -23.44 1.52 -8.51
N GLN A 71 -23.20 0.33 -7.98
CA GLN A 71 -23.92 -0.24 -6.86
C GLN A 71 -22.93 -0.71 -5.78
N SER A 72 -23.43 -0.93 -4.58
CA SER A 72 -22.72 -1.61 -3.50
C SER A 72 -23.66 -2.37 -2.60
N PHE A 73 -23.14 -3.36 -1.89
CA PHE A 73 -23.82 -3.91 -0.74
C PHE A 73 -23.75 -2.95 0.45
N LEU A 74 -24.89 -2.69 1.08
CA LEU A 74 -24.98 -2.02 2.36
C LEU A 74 -25.47 -3.03 3.41
N SER A 75 -25.06 -2.85 4.65
CA SER A 75 -25.53 -3.64 5.79
C SER A 75 -26.04 -2.72 6.90
N THR A 76 -27.23 -2.95 7.37
CA THR A 76 -27.81 -2.19 8.48
C THR A 76 -26.97 -2.36 9.75
N ALA A 77 -27.13 -1.43 10.70
CA ALA A 77 -26.64 -1.68 12.05
C ALA A 77 -27.35 -2.89 12.67
N PRO A 78 -26.69 -3.64 13.58
CA PRO A 78 -27.34 -4.70 14.31
C PRO A 78 -28.47 -4.15 15.19
N GLU A 79 -29.68 -4.66 14.99
CA GLU A 79 -30.85 -4.31 15.79
C GLU A 79 -31.24 -5.49 16.70
N THR A 80 -31.51 -5.19 17.98
CA THR A 80 -31.86 -6.20 18.95
C THR A 80 -33.38 -6.43 18.96
N ALA A 81 -33.81 -7.64 18.71
CA ALA A 81 -35.23 -8.03 18.79
C ALA A 81 -35.70 -8.10 20.25
N LEU A 82 -36.78 -7.39 20.59
CA LEU A 82 -37.39 -7.44 21.90
C LEU A 82 -38.68 -8.30 21.91
N GLY A 83 -39.14 -8.76 20.74
CA GLY A 83 -40.31 -9.60 20.54
C GLY A 83 -40.05 -10.62 19.43
N GLU A 84 -41.11 -11.25 18.94
CA GLU A 84 -41.07 -12.28 17.90
C GLU A 84 -41.01 -11.71 16.47
N THR A 85 -41.19 -10.42 16.34
CA THR A 85 -41.08 -9.70 15.05
C THR A 85 -40.18 -8.49 15.22
N LEU A 86 -39.28 -8.26 14.24
CA LEU A 86 -38.42 -7.11 14.17
C LEU A 86 -38.62 -6.39 12.84
N LYS A 87 -38.66 -5.05 12.87
CA LYS A 87 -38.69 -4.20 11.68
C LYS A 87 -37.41 -3.42 11.61
N ILE A 88 -36.72 -3.48 10.47
CA ILE A 88 -35.49 -2.77 10.22
C ILE A 88 -35.66 -1.83 9.01
N ASP A 89 -35.46 -0.54 9.26
CA ASP A 89 -35.39 0.47 8.20
C ASP A 89 -34.03 0.34 7.50
N LEU A 90 -34.02 0.01 6.22
CA LEU A 90 -32.80 -0.25 5.45
C LEU A 90 -31.91 0.98 5.33
N MET A 91 -32.51 2.17 5.22
CA MET A 91 -31.79 3.42 5.08
C MET A 91 -31.50 4.14 6.41
N GLY A 92 -31.93 3.55 7.51
CA GLY A 92 -31.68 4.08 8.86
C GLY A 92 -30.18 4.19 9.17
N GLY A 93 -29.66 5.41 9.17
CA GLY A 93 -28.25 5.69 9.43
C GLY A 93 -27.35 5.78 8.20
N PHE A 94 -27.89 5.65 7.00
CA PHE A 94 -27.19 5.93 5.74
C PHE A 94 -27.49 7.32 5.18
N PHE A 95 -26.62 7.83 4.31
CA PHE A 95 -26.86 9.04 3.55
C PHE A 95 -27.83 8.76 2.39
N ASN A 96 -29.10 9.06 2.59
CA ASN A 96 -30.12 8.90 1.55
C ASN A 96 -29.84 9.71 0.28
N GLU A 97 -29.04 10.74 0.36
CA GLU A 97 -28.59 11.49 -0.81
C GLU A 97 -27.58 10.70 -1.65
N GLN A 98 -26.71 9.92 -1.01
CA GLN A 98 -25.66 9.15 -1.69
C GLN A 98 -26.11 7.78 -2.16
N PHE A 99 -27.10 7.20 -1.48
CA PHE A 99 -27.59 5.86 -1.77
C PHE A 99 -29.10 5.84 -1.96
N SER A 100 -29.57 4.89 -2.75
CA SER A 100 -30.95 4.48 -2.83
C SER A 100 -31.05 2.96 -2.95
N ILE A 101 -32.07 2.39 -2.37
CA ILE A 101 -32.28 0.93 -2.35
C ILE A 101 -32.45 0.45 -3.79
N ASN A 102 -31.79 -0.64 -4.16
CA ASN A 102 -32.09 -1.38 -5.39
C ASN A 102 -32.99 -2.56 -5.04
N ASP A 103 -34.31 -2.35 -5.14
CA ASP A 103 -35.35 -3.33 -4.87
C ASP A 103 -35.87 -4.05 -6.13
N SER A 104 -35.12 -3.98 -7.22
CA SER A 104 -35.42 -4.77 -8.42
C SER A 104 -35.36 -6.29 -8.11
N ALA A 105 -36.18 -7.07 -8.80
CA ALA A 105 -36.31 -8.49 -8.54
C ALA A 105 -34.98 -9.26 -8.63
N ASN A 106 -34.10 -8.89 -9.58
CA ASN A 106 -32.77 -9.46 -9.73
C ASN A 106 -31.82 -9.05 -8.61
N ALA A 107 -31.91 -7.83 -8.08
CA ALA A 107 -31.11 -7.39 -6.94
C ALA A 107 -31.52 -8.04 -5.62
N MET A 108 -32.84 -8.16 -5.39
CA MET A 108 -33.38 -8.76 -4.16
C MET A 108 -33.01 -10.24 -3.95
N VAL A 109 -32.59 -10.94 -5.02
CA VAL A 109 -32.06 -12.30 -4.94
C VAL A 109 -30.80 -12.37 -4.07
N TYR A 110 -30.03 -11.28 -4.03
CA TYR A 110 -28.77 -11.16 -3.31
C TYR A 110 -28.91 -10.56 -1.90
N TRP A 111 -30.13 -10.14 -1.51
CA TRP A 111 -30.36 -9.61 -0.17
C TRP A 111 -30.37 -10.70 0.88
N GLU A 112 -29.82 -10.40 2.06
CA GLU A 112 -29.68 -11.34 3.15
C GLU A 112 -30.07 -10.72 4.49
N VAL A 113 -30.77 -11.52 5.32
CA VAL A 113 -30.98 -11.23 6.73
C VAL A 113 -30.12 -12.18 7.54
N TYR A 114 -29.38 -11.64 8.50
CA TYR A 114 -28.43 -12.42 9.28
C TYR A 114 -28.68 -12.28 10.78
N ASP A 115 -28.77 -13.41 11.50
CA ASP A 115 -28.81 -13.47 12.96
C ASP A 115 -27.36 -13.40 13.48
N ARG A 116 -26.97 -12.22 13.96
CA ARG A 116 -25.60 -11.95 14.45
C ARG A 116 -25.30 -12.64 15.78
N THR A 117 -26.31 -12.98 16.54
CA THR A 117 -26.14 -13.70 17.81
C THR A 117 -25.86 -15.18 17.58
N ALA A 118 -26.58 -15.79 16.66
CA ALA A 118 -26.40 -17.20 16.32
C ALA A 118 -25.35 -17.43 15.21
N ASP A 119 -24.90 -16.39 14.55
CA ASP A 119 -23.99 -16.41 13.40
C ASP A 119 -24.52 -17.26 12.23
N VAL A 120 -25.79 -17.07 11.87
CA VAL A 120 -26.47 -17.83 10.82
C VAL A 120 -27.36 -16.95 9.93
N LEU A 121 -27.49 -17.37 8.68
CA LEU A 121 -28.42 -16.78 7.72
C LEU A 121 -29.88 -17.08 8.14
N VAL A 122 -30.74 -16.07 8.09
CA VAL A 122 -32.18 -16.20 8.31
C VAL A 122 -32.85 -16.65 7.00
N PRO A 123 -33.66 -17.71 7.00
CA PRO A 123 -34.31 -18.18 5.78
C PRO A 123 -35.16 -17.10 5.10
N LYS A 124 -35.16 -17.05 3.77
CA LYS A 124 -35.94 -16.08 2.98
C LYS A 124 -37.45 -16.10 3.33
N SER A 125 -37.98 -17.23 3.69
CA SER A 125 -39.37 -17.38 4.11
C SER A 125 -39.72 -16.73 5.45
N SER A 126 -38.72 -16.29 6.21
CA SER A 126 -38.91 -15.71 7.54
C SER A 126 -38.84 -14.17 7.54
N TRP A 127 -38.77 -13.55 6.38
CA TRP A 127 -38.75 -12.10 6.26
C TRP A 127 -39.37 -11.61 4.97
N GLU A 128 -39.87 -10.39 5.00
CA GLU A 128 -40.46 -9.69 3.85
C GLU A 128 -39.95 -8.23 3.77
N TYR A 129 -39.93 -7.69 2.58
CA TYR A 129 -39.57 -6.29 2.33
C TYR A 129 -40.77 -5.52 1.79
N ALA A 130 -41.01 -4.36 2.35
CA ALA A 130 -41.95 -3.39 1.84
C ALA A 130 -41.51 -1.95 2.18
N ASP A 131 -41.60 -1.07 1.20
CA ASP A 131 -41.39 0.39 1.36
C ASP A 131 -40.16 0.79 2.20
N GLY A 132 -39.02 0.19 1.94
CA GLY A 132 -37.74 0.50 2.63
C GLY A 132 -37.56 -0.22 3.97
N VAL A 133 -38.50 -1.04 4.40
CA VAL A 133 -38.47 -1.75 5.67
C VAL A 133 -38.48 -3.26 5.45
N VAL A 134 -37.57 -3.96 6.14
CA VAL A 134 -37.57 -5.42 6.22
C VAL A 134 -38.22 -5.83 7.55
N THR A 135 -39.26 -6.65 7.46
CA THR A 135 -39.94 -7.25 8.61
C THR A 135 -39.50 -8.71 8.75
N ILE A 136 -39.01 -9.11 9.93
CA ILE A 136 -38.34 -10.37 10.16
C ILE A 136 -39.08 -11.13 11.28
N GLN A 137 -39.35 -12.42 11.10
CA GLN A 137 -39.72 -13.32 12.17
C GLN A 137 -38.46 -13.73 12.93
N VAL A 138 -38.37 -13.36 14.19
CA VAL A 138 -37.14 -13.42 14.97
C VAL A 138 -37.29 -14.16 16.29
N LYS A 139 -36.15 -14.53 16.87
CA LYS A 139 -36.08 -14.95 18.28
C LYS A 139 -35.77 -13.73 19.14
N PRO A 140 -36.54 -13.47 20.21
CA PRO A 140 -36.27 -12.36 21.12
C PRO A 140 -34.84 -12.39 21.68
N TYR A 141 -34.33 -11.22 21.97
CA TYR A 141 -32.98 -10.96 22.54
C TYR A 141 -31.82 -11.38 21.68
N ARG A 142 -32.05 -11.52 20.38
CA ARG A 142 -30.98 -11.68 19.37
C ARG A 142 -30.83 -10.44 18.53
N GLN A 143 -29.67 -10.28 17.92
CA GLN A 143 -29.34 -9.18 17.03
C GLN A 143 -29.41 -9.64 15.57
N TYR A 144 -30.00 -8.78 14.74
CA TYR A 144 -30.17 -9.04 13.31
C TYR A 144 -29.68 -7.87 12.49
N THR A 145 -29.17 -8.17 11.29
CA THR A 145 -28.82 -7.19 10.26
C THR A 145 -29.48 -7.57 8.94
N VAL A 146 -29.69 -6.58 8.09
CA VAL A 146 -30.07 -6.79 6.69
C VAL A 146 -28.96 -6.25 5.79
N SER A 147 -28.51 -7.07 4.86
CA SER A 147 -27.57 -6.67 3.81
C SER A 147 -28.31 -6.65 2.47
N PHE A 148 -28.15 -5.57 1.72
CA PHE A 148 -28.91 -5.31 0.49
C PHE A 148 -28.09 -4.55 -0.53
N LEU A 149 -28.45 -4.64 -1.81
CA LEU A 149 -27.85 -3.83 -2.88
C LEU A 149 -28.46 -2.42 -2.90
N ALA A 150 -27.63 -1.43 -3.06
CA ALA A 150 -28.02 -0.04 -3.21
C ALA A 150 -27.34 0.61 -4.41
N TRP A 151 -28.09 1.48 -5.09
CA TRP A 151 -27.56 2.38 -6.10
C TRP A 151 -26.72 3.46 -5.45
N ARG A 152 -25.56 3.80 -6.05
CA ARG A 152 -24.80 4.99 -5.70
C ARG A 152 -25.31 6.16 -6.52
N ASN A 153 -25.87 7.15 -5.83
CA ASN A 153 -26.47 8.30 -6.50
C ASN A 153 -25.44 9.34 -6.88
N TRP A 154 -24.39 9.53 -6.06
CA TRP A 154 -23.30 10.44 -6.34
C TRP A 154 -22.06 10.08 -5.51
N GLU A 155 -20.92 10.51 -6.01
CA GLU A 155 -19.62 10.38 -5.34
C GLU A 155 -19.16 11.73 -4.79
N GLU A 156 -18.67 11.71 -3.56
CA GLU A 156 -17.98 12.86 -3.01
C GLU A 156 -16.50 12.81 -3.37
N ILE A 157 -16.04 13.88 -4.02
CA ILE A 157 -14.64 14.07 -4.35
C ILE A 157 -14.19 15.38 -3.75
N SER A 158 -13.55 15.31 -2.59
CA SER A 158 -13.18 16.48 -1.82
C SER A 158 -12.35 17.49 -2.61
N MET A 159 -11.47 17.03 -3.49
CA MET A 159 -10.63 17.92 -4.29
C MET A 159 -11.41 18.63 -5.39
N TYR A 160 -12.30 17.93 -6.06
CA TYR A 160 -13.11 18.48 -7.12
C TYR A 160 -14.11 19.53 -6.62
N ASN A 161 -14.85 19.22 -5.57
CA ASN A 161 -15.88 20.11 -5.04
C ASN A 161 -15.36 21.04 -3.94
N HIS A 162 -14.68 20.52 -2.94
CA HIS A 162 -14.27 21.29 -1.78
C HIS A 162 -13.15 22.27 -2.12
N THR A 163 -12.05 21.79 -2.69
CA THR A 163 -10.85 22.61 -2.90
C THR A 163 -11.00 23.55 -4.09
N THR A 164 -11.58 23.08 -5.19
CA THR A 164 -11.60 23.81 -6.46
C THR A 164 -12.89 24.62 -6.65
N ASN A 165 -14.03 24.09 -6.21
CA ASN A 165 -15.36 24.62 -6.56
C ASN A 165 -16.20 25.05 -5.38
N ASN A 166 -15.68 24.97 -4.17
CA ASN A 166 -16.37 25.37 -2.94
C ASN A 166 -17.78 24.75 -2.82
N TRP A 167 -17.89 23.46 -3.15
CA TRP A 167 -19.13 22.66 -3.16
C TRP A 167 -20.24 23.17 -4.10
N ASN A 168 -19.90 23.99 -5.07
CA ASN A 168 -20.87 24.60 -5.99
C ASN A 168 -21.08 23.82 -7.31
N LYS A 169 -20.31 22.79 -7.56
CA LYS A 169 -20.47 21.93 -8.73
C LYS A 169 -21.54 20.89 -8.53
N GLU A 170 -22.11 20.43 -9.65
CA GLU A 170 -23.02 19.30 -9.66
C GLU A 170 -22.38 18.07 -9.04
N LYS A 171 -23.13 17.35 -8.21
CA LYS A 171 -22.72 16.06 -7.67
C LYS A 171 -22.55 15.04 -8.78
N LEU A 172 -21.41 14.35 -8.83
CA LEU A 172 -21.07 13.44 -9.91
C LEU A 172 -21.66 12.04 -9.66
N MET A 173 -22.42 11.57 -10.64
CA MET A 173 -22.89 10.19 -10.68
C MET A 173 -21.77 9.29 -11.22
N GLN A 174 -21.62 8.11 -10.63
CA GLN A 174 -20.60 7.16 -11.08
C GLN A 174 -21.19 6.14 -12.05
N LEU A 175 -20.58 6.05 -13.22
CA LEU A 175 -20.92 5.06 -14.22
C LEU A 175 -20.36 3.70 -13.86
N ASN A 176 -21.17 2.65 -13.95
CA ASN A 176 -20.75 1.27 -13.89
C ASN A 176 -20.43 0.76 -15.30
N PRO A 177 -19.17 0.53 -15.63
CA PRO A 177 -18.80 0.10 -16.99
C PRO A 177 -19.29 -1.31 -17.32
N TYR A 178 -19.63 -2.11 -16.31
CA TYR A 178 -20.17 -3.47 -16.49
C TYR A 178 -21.63 -3.45 -16.99
N SER A 179 -22.33 -2.32 -16.86
CA SER A 179 -23.71 -2.19 -17.28
C SER A 179 -23.85 -2.19 -18.81
N GLU A 180 -24.98 -2.69 -19.30
CA GLU A 180 -25.28 -2.75 -20.71
C GLU A 180 -25.12 -1.38 -21.40
N GLY A 181 -24.40 -1.36 -22.54
CA GLY A 181 -24.12 -0.15 -23.32
C GLY A 181 -23.07 0.80 -22.75
N ALA A 182 -22.65 0.63 -21.50
CA ALA A 182 -21.73 1.56 -20.83
C ALA A 182 -20.34 1.58 -21.48
N MET A 183 -19.77 0.42 -21.82
CA MET A 183 -18.44 0.36 -22.45
C MET A 183 -18.45 0.91 -23.88
N GLU A 184 -19.51 0.71 -24.68
CA GLU A 184 -19.62 1.31 -26.00
C GLU A 184 -19.68 2.84 -25.91
N TYR A 185 -20.48 3.35 -24.98
CA TYR A 185 -20.52 4.79 -24.68
C TYR A 185 -19.14 5.33 -24.27
N LEU A 186 -18.41 4.64 -23.38
CA LEU A 186 -17.08 5.07 -22.94
C LEU A 186 -16.05 5.06 -24.07
N LYS A 187 -16.11 4.11 -24.98
CA LYS A 187 -15.24 4.07 -26.17
C LYS A 187 -15.49 5.26 -27.09
N ASP A 188 -16.75 5.60 -27.35
CA ASP A 188 -17.08 6.74 -28.18
C ASP A 188 -16.75 8.08 -27.49
N TRP A 189 -16.96 8.16 -26.19
CA TRP A 189 -16.52 9.29 -25.39
C TRP A 189 -15.00 9.47 -25.43
N MET A 190 -14.20 8.39 -25.31
CA MET A 190 -12.75 8.45 -25.36
C MET A 190 -12.23 8.94 -26.71
N LYS A 191 -12.83 8.49 -27.82
CA LYS A 191 -12.50 8.99 -29.17
C LYS A 191 -12.76 10.51 -29.26
N ALA A 192 -13.96 10.94 -28.89
CA ALA A 192 -14.34 12.36 -28.91
C ALA A 192 -13.41 13.19 -27.97
N TRP A 193 -13.04 12.66 -26.81
CA TRP A 193 -12.11 13.31 -25.90
C TRP A 193 -10.73 13.51 -26.57
N CYS A 194 -10.17 12.47 -27.18
CA CYS A 194 -8.88 12.55 -27.88
C CYS A 194 -8.89 13.56 -29.03
N GLU A 195 -9.99 13.65 -29.78
CA GLU A 195 -10.16 14.61 -30.86
C GLU A 195 -10.23 16.06 -30.37
N THR A 196 -10.87 16.29 -29.25
CA THR A 196 -11.05 17.63 -28.67
C THR A 196 -9.85 18.11 -27.84
N HIS A 197 -8.90 17.23 -27.52
CA HIS A 197 -7.69 17.54 -26.75
C HIS A 197 -6.39 17.24 -27.51
N PRO A 198 -6.17 17.90 -28.69
CA PRO A 198 -5.00 17.61 -29.53
C PRO A 198 -3.68 17.97 -28.87
N ALA A 199 -3.65 18.93 -27.94
CA ALA A 199 -2.45 19.34 -27.21
C ALA A 199 -2.00 18.37 -26.11
N SER A 200 -2.82 17.39 -25.74
CA SER A 200 -2.48 16.40 -24.73
C SER A 200 -1.56 15.34 -25.31
N ASP A 201 -0.37 15.17 -24.73
CA ASP A 201 0.58 14.10 -25.08
C ASP A 201 0.30 12.83 -24.33
N VAL A 202 -0.18 12.96 -23.06
CA VAL A 202 -0.46 11.84 -22.16
C VAL A 202 -1.84 11.99 -21.55
N VAL A 203 -2.66 10.97 -21.73
CA VAL A 203 -3.95 10.84 -21.05
C VAL A 203 -3.69 10.14 -19.71
N ARG A 204 -3.95 10.83 -18.62
CA ARG A 204 -3.71 10.34 -17.28
C ARG A 204 -5.02 9.96 -16.60
N PHE A 205 -5.19 8.68 -16.37
CA PHE A 205 -6.31 8.15 -15.60
C PHE A 205 -6.11 8.46 -14.13
N THR A 206 -6.91 9.32 -13.52
CA THR A 206 -6.86 9.60 -12.08
C THR A 206 -7.57 8.53 -11.27
N SER A 207 -8.57 7.89 -11.85
CA SER A 207 -9.24 6.68 -11.37
C SER A 207 -9.48 5.80 -12.58
N LEU A 208 -9.58 4.49 -12.37
CA LEU A 208 -9.99 3.61 -13.45
C LEU A 208 -11.52 3.47 -13.46
N PHE A 209 -12.07 2.27 -13.37
CA PHE A 209 -13.53 2.09 -13.49
C PHE A 209 -14.23 2.04 -12.13
N TYR A 210 -13.54 1.60 -11.09
CA TYR A 210 -14.11 1.44 -9.78
C TYR A 210 -13.26 2.17 -8.76
N ASN A 211 -13.88 3.06 -8.04
CA ASN A 211 -13.21 3.88 -7.05
C ASN A 211 -13.51 3.38 -5.65
N PHE A 212 -12.54 3.59 -4.86
CA PHE A 212 -12.64 3.77 -3.46
C PHE A 212 -13.39 5.06 -3.13
N VAL A 213 -14.40 4.98 -2.29
CA VAL A 213 -15.25 6.10 -1.96
C VAL A 213 -15.26 6.37 -0.47
N TRP A 214 -14.88 7.59 -0.12
CA TRP A 214 -15.18 8.13 1.18
C TRP A 214 -16.66 8.53 1.24
N ILE A 215 -17.42 7.89 2.13
CA ILE A 215 -18.73 8.34 2.50
C ILE A 215 -18.56 9.28 3.67
N TRP A 216 -18.62 10.56 3.41
CA TRP A 216 -18.54 11.60 4.41
C TRP A 216 -19.81 11.58 5.27
N GLY A 217 -19.65 11.36 6.59
CA GLY A 217 -20.76 11.39 7.52
C GLY A 217 -20.31 11.85 8.89
N SER A 218 -21.16 12.61 9.56
CA SER A 218 -21.03 12.90 10.99
C SER A 218 -21.29 11.65 11.84
N ASN A 219 -21.90 10.62 11.25
CA ASN A 219 -22.27 9.38 11.91
C ASN A 219 -21.21 8.31 11.62
N SER A 220 -20.68 7.69 12.69
CA SER A 220 -19.69 6.62 12.59
C SER A 220 -20.16 5.40 11.78
N ARG A 221 -21.47 5.16 11.68
CA ARG A 221 -22.05 4.07 10.88
C ARG A 221 -21.69 4.20 9.40
N ASN A 222 -21.68 5.42 8.87
CA ASN A 222 -21.38 5.65 7.44
C ASN A 222 -19.92 5.40 7.10
N ARG A 223 -19.02 5.46 8.09
CA ARG A 223 -17.60 5.16 7.91
C ARG A 223 -17.32 3.66 7.85
N HIS A 224 -18.22 2.82 8.32
CA HIS A 224 -18.06 1.37 8.26
C HIS A 224 -18.26 0.78 6.86
N LEU A 225 -18.74 1.57 5.92
CA LEU A 225 -18.82 1.17 4.51
C LEU A 225 -17.46 1.25 3.80
N PHE A 226 -16.48 1.86 4.45
CA PHE A 226 -15.15 2.00 3.94
C PHE A 226 -14.28 0.82 4.36
N THR A 227 -13.61 0.19 3.38
CA THR A 227 -12.61 -0.85 3.59
C THR A 227 -11.39 -0.56 2.71
N ASP A 228 -10.27 -1.21 2.98
CA ASP A 228 -9.05 -1.07 2.19
C ASP A 228 -9.23 -1.52 0.74
N TRP A 229 -10.13 -2.46 0.52
CA TRP A 229 -10.54 -2.96 -0.77
C TRP A 229 -11.98 -2.59 -1.09
N ALA A 230 -12.40 -1.45 -0.61
CA ALA A 230 -13.75 -0.94 -0.78
C ALA A 230 -14.18 -0.89 -2.25
N SER A 231 -13.23 -0.67 -3.15
CA SER A 231 -13.48 -0.67 -4.58
C SER A 231 -14.10 -1.96 -5.08
N TYR A 232 -13.73 -3.11 -4.54
CA TYR A 232 -14.34 -4.39 -4.89
C TYR A 232 -15.77 -4.53 -4.34
N ASP A 233 -16.08 -3.91 -3.21
CA ASP A 233 -17.44 -3.86 -2.66
C ASP A 233 -18.35 -2.99 -3.53
N PHE A 234 -17.79 -2.03 -4.24
CA PHE A 234 -18.51 -1.11 -5.12
C PHE A 234 -18.52 -1.56 -6.60
N THR A 235 -17.93 -2.71 -6.92
CA THR A 235 -17.96 -3.28 -8.27
C THR A 235 -19.11 -4.26 -8.48
N VAL A 236 -19.98 -4.41 -7.50
CA VAL A 236 -21.09 -5.38 -7.54
C VAL A 236 -22.28 -4.81 -8.32
N CYS A 237 -22.89 -5.66 -9.12
CA CYS A 237 -24.22 -5.49 -9.70
C CYS A 237 -24.80 -6.87 -9.97
N PRO A 238 -26.14 -7.03 -10.11
CA PRO A 238 -26.73 -8.34 -10.35
C PRO A 238 -26.10 -9.09 -11.52
N GLU A 239 -25.85 -8.38 -12.64
CA GLU A 239 -25.26 -8.94 -13.86
C GLU A 239 -23.87 -9.52 -13.59
N ALA A 240 -23.00 -8.78 -12.93
CA ALA A 240 -21.64 -9.24 -12.60
C ALA A 240 -21.66 -10.42 -11.60
N LEU A 241 -22.60 -10.44 -10.65
CA LEU A 241 -22.76 -11.53 -9.70
C LEU A 241 -23.30 -12.81 -10.37
N ASP A 242 -24.18 -12.68 -11.36
CA ASP A 242 -24.69 -13.82 -12.15
C ASP A 242 -23.59 -14.39 -13.04
N ASP A 243 -22.84 -13.54 -13.78
CA ASP A 243 -21.72 -13.97 -14.63
C ASP A 243 -20.61 -14.64 -13.79
N PHE A 244 -20.31 -14.09 -12.60
CA PHE A 244 -19.40 -14.74 -11.66
C PHE A 244 -19.86 -16.14 -11.28
N SER A 245 -21.17 -16.28 -10.96
CA SER A 245 -21.74 -17.55 -10.58
C SER A 245 -21.65 -18.59 -11.71
N GLU A 246 -21.78 -18.15 -12.96
CA GLU A 246 -21.59 -19.02 -14.14
C GLU A 246 -20.13 -19.43 -14.33
N GLU A 247 -19.17 -18.49 -14.16
CA GLU A 247 -17.75 -18.76 -14.37
C GLU A 247 -17.15 -19.63 -13.25
N TYR A 248 -17.48 -19.35 -11.98
CA TYR A 248 -16.85 -20.01 -10.82
C TYR A 248 -17.67 -21.17 -10.24
N GLY A 249 -18.91 -21.35 -10.70
CA GLY A 249 -19.76 -22.48 -10.29
C GLY A 249 -20.40 -22.37 -8.90
N TYR A 250 -20.34 -21.19 -8.28
CA TYR A 250 -21.01 -20.90 -7.01
C TYR A 250 -21.41 -19.44 -6.92
N ARG A 251 -22.39 -19.14 -6.07
CA ARG A 251 -22.92 -17.79 -5.89
C ARG A 251 -22.27 -17.09 -4.69
N LEU A 252 -21.86 -15.84 -4.88
CA LEU A 252 -21.54 -14.94 -3.79
C LEU A 252 -22.80 -14.36 -3.19
N THR A 253 -22.72 -14.00 -1.92
CA THR A 253 -23.83 -13.43 -1.15
C THR A 253 -23.45 -12.07 -0.60
N ALA A 254 -24.43 -11.31 -0.13
CA ALA A 254 -24.17 -10.03 0.50
C ALA A 254 -23.20 -10.16 1.68
N GLU A 255 -23.32 -11.26 2.44
CA GLU A 255 -22.48 -11.53 3.59
C GLU A 255 -20.98 -11.71 3.23
N ASP A 256 -20.70 -12.25 2.03
CA ASP A 256 -19.32 -12.39 1.55
C ASP A 256 -18.64 -11.02 1.35
N PHE A 257 -19.41 -9.96 1.11
CA PHE A 257 -18.89 -8.59 0.92
C PHE A 257 -18.90 -7.76 2.22
N VAL A 258 -19.98 -7.84 3.01
CA VAL A 258 -20.24 -6.86 4.08
C VAL A 258 -19.88 -7.32 5.48
N ARG A 259 -19.67 -8.61 5.72
CA ARG A 259 -19.44 -9.16 7.07
C ARG A 259 -18.44 -8.35 7.89
N GLN A 260 -18.89 -7.16 8.30
CA GLN A 260 -18.13 -6.19 9.07
C GLN A 260 -16.79 -5.77 8.42
N GLY A 261 -16.71 -5.83 7.09
CA GLY A 261 -15.47 -5.57 6.35
C GLY A 261 -14.36 -6.63 6.53
N LYS A 262 -14.63 -7.72 7.24
CA LYS A 262 -13.60 -8.72 7.58
C LYS A 262 -13.06 -9.47 6.38
N TYR A 263 -13.88 -9.67 5.36
CA TYR A 263 -13.44 -10.40 4.17
C TYR A 263 -12.69 -9.53 3.16
N ASN A 264 -12.90 -8.24 3.21
CA ASN A 264 -12.36 -7.31 2.23
C ASN A 264 -11.12 -6.56 2.73
N ALA A 265 -10.86 -6.60 4.04
CA ALA A 265 -9.73 -5.94 4.64
C ALA A 265 -8.41 -6.61 4.22
N THR A 266 -7.51 -5.84 3.63
CA THR A 266 -6.22 -6.32 3.13
C THR A 266 -5.23 -6.72 4.21
N HIS A 267 -5.45 -6.28 5.44
CA HIS A 267 -4.69 -6.73 6.61
C HIS A 267 -5.18 -8.10 7.15
N ARG A 268 -6.23 -8.68 6.54
CA ARG A 268 -6.73 -10.01 6.90
C ARG A 268 -6.32 -11.05 5.87
N VAL A 269 -6.28 -12.30 6.30
CA VAL A 269 -6.10 -13.44 5.40
C VAL A 269 -7.26 -13.47 4.40
N PRO A 270 -7.00 -13.45 3.09
CA PRO A 270 -8.07 -13.49 2.09
C PRO A 270 -8.79 -14.83 2.11
N SER A 271 -10.11 -14.80 1.94
CA SER A 271 -10.87 -16.00 1.62
C SER A 271 -10.70 -16.36 0.14
N GLN A 272 -10.90 -17.63 -0.21
CA GLN A 272 -10.89 -18.06 -1.62
C GLN A 272 -11.95 -17.31 -2.43
N LYS A 273 -13.14 -17.11 -1.87
CA LYS A 273 -14.20 -16.32 -2.51
C LYS A 273 -13.77 -14.88 -2.83
N LYS A 274 -12.97 -14.25 -1.96
CA LYS A 274 -12.44 -12.91 -2.21
C LYS A 274 -11.42 -12.93 -3.33
N LEU A 275 -10.52 -13.89 -3.35
CA LEU A 275 -9.54 -14.06 -4.42
C LEU A 275 -10.21 -14.32 -5.77
N ASP A 276 -11.23 -15.18 -5.80
CA ASP A 276 -11.99 -15.50 -7.02
C ASP A 276 -12.75 -14.26 -7.56
N TRP A 277 -13.36 -13.47 -6.65
CA TRP A 277 -14.04 -12.23 -7.04
C TRP A 277 -13.05 -11.18 -7.57
N MET A 278 -11.88 -11.04 -6.94
CA MET A 278 -10.82 -10.15 -7.42
C MET A 278 -10.32 -10.56 -8.81
N ASP A 279 -10.14 -11.87 -9.03
CA ASP A 279 -9.72 -12.40 -10.33
C ASP A 279 -10.78 -12.13 -11.41
N PHE A 280 -12.05 -12.38 -11.11
CA PHE A 280 -13.17 -12.11 -12.00
C PHE A 280 -13.23 -10.63 -12.41
N ILE A 281 -13.27 -9.73 -11.43
CA ILE A 281 -13.31 -8.28 -11.70
C ILE A 281 -12.02 -7.81 -12.37
N GLY A 282 -10.85 -8.33 -11.94
CA GLY A 282 -9.56 -8.00 -12.54
C GLY A 282 -9.50 -8.35 -14.04
N LYS A 283 -10.01 -9.51 -14.45
CA LYS A 283 -10.12 -9.90 -15.87
C LYS A 283 -10.95 -8.89 -16.67
N TYR A 284 -12.09 -8.49 -16.11
CA TYR A 284 -12.95 -7.50 -16.73
C TYR A 284 -12.25 -6.14 -16.86
N VAL A 285 -11.68 -5.63 -15.76
CA VAL A 285 -11.01 -4.31 -15.72
C VAL A 285 -9.83 -4.27 -16.69
N ARG A 286 -8.99 -5.31 -16.73
CA ARG A 286 -7.85 -5.39 -17.67
C ARG A 286 -8.31 -5.28 -19.12
N ARG A 287 -9.36 -6.02 -19.50
CA ARG A 287 -9.91 -5.97 -20.86
C ARG A 287 -10.49 -4.58 -21.18
N ALA A 288 -11.36 -4.06 -20.33
CA ALA A 288 -12.00 -2.76 -20.55
C ALA A 288 -10.98 -1.61 -20.60
N THR A 289 -9.97 -1.65 -19.73
CA THR A 289 -8.85 -0.69 -19.75
C THR A 289 -8.09 -0.77 -21.07
N ARG A 290 -7.76 -1.97 -21.52
CA ARG A 290 -7.03 -2.17 -22.78
C ARG A 290 -7.77 -1.57 -23.97
N GLU A 291 -9.10 -1.73 -24.05
CA GLU A 291 -9.90 -1.13 -25.10
C GLU A 291 -9.81 0.39 -25.14
N LEU A 292 -9.81 1.07 -23.97
CA LEU A 292 -9.66 2.52 -23.90
C LEU A 292 -8.21 2.98 -24.17
N VAL A 293 -7.23 2.25 -23.69
CA VAL A 293 -5.81 2.55 -23.93
C VAL A 293 -5.47 2.40 -25.41
N ASP A 294 -5.97 1.37 -26.09
CA ASP A 294 -5.76 1.20 -27.52
C ASP A 294 -6.35 2.37 -28.33
N ILE A 295 -7.52 2.90 -27.95
CA ILE A 295 -8.08 4.11 -28.56
C ILE A 295 -7.14 5.30 -28.36
N ILE A 296 -6.60 5.50 -27.14
CA ILE A 296 -5.66 6.60 -26.88
C ILE A 296 -4.41 6.46 -27.77
N HIS A 297 -3.88 5.24 -27.93
CA HIS A 297 -2.74 4.96 -28.79
C HIS A 297 -3.04 5.21 -30.28
N ASP A 298 -4.25 4.91 -30.75
CA ASP A 298 -4.69 5.17 -32.12
C ASP A 298 -4.65 6.68 -32.46
N TYR A 299 -4.81 7.56 -31.47
CA TYR A 299 -4.62 9.00 -31.61
C TYR A 299 -3.18 9.47 -31.37
N GLY A 300 -2.22 8.55 -31.28
CA GLY A 300 -0.78 8.85 -31.08
C GLY A 300 -0.43 9.39 -29.71
N LYS A 301 -1.32 9.26 -28.73
CA LYS A 301 -1.10 9.70 -27.35
C LYS A 301 -0.64 8.54 -26.47
N LYS A 302 -0.09 8.86 -25.30
CA LYS A 302 0.25 7.86 -24.27
C LYS A 302 -0.82 7.79 -23.20
N ALA A 303 -0.93 6.64 -22.54
CA ALA A 303 -1.85 6.42 -21.44
C ALA A 303 -1.07 6.14 -20.15
N TYR A 304 -1.32 6.94 -19.10
CA TYR A 304 -0.77 6.72 -17.77
C TYR A 304 -1.90 6.50 -16.78
N VAL A 305 -1.62 5.75 -15.72
CA VAL A 305 -2.59 5.55 -14.64
C VAL A 305 -2.04 6.08 -13.32
N PHE A 306 -2.89 6.75 -12.58
CA PHE A 306 -2.61 7.15 -11.21
C PHE A 306 -3.00 5.99 -10.28
N TYR A 307 -2.02 5.41 -9.62
CA TYR A 307 -2.16 4.25 -8.78
C TYR A 307 -2.08 4.67 -7.31
N ASP A 308 -3.23 4.99 -6.73
CA ASP A 308 -3.32 5.37 -5.32
C ASP A 308 -4.54 4.72 -4.66
N ASP A 309 -5.72 5.33 -4.77
CA ASP A 309 -6.90 4.90 -4.05
C ASP A 309 -7.91 4.10 -4.89
N SER A 310 -7.63 3.88 -6.17
CA SER A 310 -8.55 3.27 -7.13
C SER A 310 -7.91 2.08 -7.82
N TRP A 311 -7.89 0.96 -7.15
CA TRP A 311 -6.99 -0.15 -7.48
C TRP A 311 -7.66 -1.36 -8.10
N VAL A 312 -8.98 -1.40 -8.15
CA VAL A 312 -9.72 -2.56 -8.64
C VAL A 312 -9.27 -2.98 -10.02
N GLY A 313 -8.78 -4.19 -10.11
CA GLY A 313 -8.25 -4.77 -11.35
C GLY A 313 -6.90 -4.21 -11.81
N MET A 314 -6.26 -3.35 -11.01
CA MET A 314 -4.94 -2.80 -11.31
C MET A 314 -3.83 -3.42 -10.45
N GLU A 315 -4.09 -4.48 -9.73
CA GLU A 315 -3.10 -5.10 -8.86
C GLU A 315 -1.84 -5.47 -9.65
N PRO A 316 -0.73 -4.80 -9.39
CA PRO A 316 0.53 -5.05 -10.13
C PRO A 316 1.19 -6.36 -9.70
N TYR A 317 0.65 -6.98 -8.67
CA TYR A 317 1.26 -8.06 -7.93
C TYR A 317 1.10 -9.42 -8.61
N ASN A 318 0.01 -9.60 -9.35
CA ASN A 318 -0.32 -10.87 -10.00
C ASN A 318 0.31 -11.07 -11.38
N GLY A 319 1.15 -10.15 -11.85
CA GLY A 319 1.82 -10.21 -13.15
C GLY A 319 0.96 -9.82 -14.36
N HIS A 320 -0.29 -9.41 -14.17
CA HIS A 320 -1.20 -9.06 -15.26
C HIS A 320 -1.34 -7.56 -15.54
N PHE A 321 -0.67 -6.71 -14.78
CA PHE A 321 -0.78 -5.26 -14.92
C PHE A 321 -0.38 -4.76 -16.32
N GLY A 322 0.66 -5.34 -16.92
CA GLY A 322 1.10 -5.02 -18.28
C GLY A 322 0.06 -5.30 -19.37
N GLU A 323 -0.94 -6.16 -19.11
CA GLU A 323 -2.01 -6.47 -20.06
C GLU A 323 -2.91 -5.25 -20.36
N MET A 324 -2.99 -4.28 -19.44
CA MET A 324 -3.79 -3.06 -19.63
C MET A 324 -3.18 -2.11 -20.66
N GLY A 325 -1.89 -2.24 -20.96
CA GLY A 325 -1.22 -1.48 -22.03
C GLY A 325 -0.79 -0.06 -21.64
N PHE A 326 -0.80 0.30 -20.37
CA PHE A 326 -0.33 1.61 -19.93
C PHE A 326 1.15 1.83 -20.24
N ASP A 327 1.51 3.05 -20.69
CA ASP A 327 2.89 3.49 -20.90
C ASP A 327 3.56 3.94 -19.60
N GLY A 328 2.79 4.24 -18.57
CA GLY A 328 3.33 4.69 -17.30
C GLY A 328 2.37 4.57 -16.12
N LEU A 329 2.98 4.55 -14.94
CA LEU A 329 2.31 4.53 -13.66
C LEU A 329 2.72 5.74 -12.84
N ILE A 330 1.76 6.35 -12.15
CA ILE A 330 1.98 7.44 -11.21
C ILE A 330 1.54 6.98 -9.83
N LYS A 331 2.42 7.08 -8.83
CA LYS A 331 2.13 6.69 -7.44
C LYS A 331 2.43 7.83 -6.48
N CYS A 332 1.50 8.11 -5.57
CA CYS A 332 1.78 8.94 -4.41
C CYS A 332 2.69 8.20 -3.44
N VAL A 333 3.69 8.88 -2.92
CA VAL A 333 4.65 8.28 -2.00
C VAL A 333 4.91 9.17 -0.81
N PHE A 334 4.83 8.56 0.38
CA PHE A 334 5.19 9.16 1.67
C PHE A 334 6.51 8.56 2.20
N SER A 335 6.87 7.39 1.70
CA SER A 335 7.89 6.53 2.28
C SER A 335 8.63 5.74 1.22
N GLY A 336 9.72 5.09 1.63
CA GLY A 336 10.56 4.32 0.73
C GLY A 336 9.88 3.06 0.20
N TYR A 337 9.09 2.36 1.03
CA TYR A 337 8.43 1.14 0.57
C TYR A 337 7.39 1.41 -0.52
N GLU A 338 6.70 2.56 -0.48
CA GLU A 338 5.77 2.96 -1.54
C GLU A 338 6.49 3.30 -2.86
N ALA A 339 7.69 3.90 -2.76
CA ALA A 339 8.53 4.11 -3.93
C ALA A 339 9.01 2.77 -4.54
N ARG A 340 9.33 1.77 -3.69
CA ARG A 340 9.63 0.41 -4.14
C ARG A 340 8.42 -0.24 -4.81
N LEU A 341 7.22 -0.08 -4.28
CA LEU A 341 5.99 -0.54 -4.92
C LEU A 341 5.87 0.02 -6.35
N CYS A 342 6.01 1.35 -6.50
CA CYS A 342 5.96 1.99 -7.81
C CYS A 342 6.99 1.37 -8.78
N ALA A 343 8.22 1.18 -8.32
CA ALA A 343 9.33 0.69 -9.15
C ALA A 343 9.20 -0.79 -9.58
N GLU A 344 8.37 -1.58 -8.91
CA GLU A 344 8.19 -3.01 -9.21
C GLU A 344 7.01 -3.29 -10.17
N VAL A 345 6.21 -2.28 -10.50
CA VAL A 345 5.10 -2.43 -11.45
C VAL A 345 5.66 -2.56 -12.88
N ASP A 346 5.14 -3.51 -13.64
CA ASP A 346 5.57 -3.76 -15.02
C ASP A 346 4.95 -2.74 -16.00
N VAL A 347 5.57 -1.57 -16.07
CA VAL A 347 5.24 -0.48 -17.02
C VAL A 347 6.53 0.20 -17.48
N PRO A 348 6.55 0.81 -18.69
CA PRO A 348 7.74 1.49 -19.22
C PRO A 348 8.21 2.69 -18.38
N VAL A 349 7.29 3.47 -17.81
CA VAL A 349 7.60 4.70 -17.06
C VAL A 349 7.03 4.63 -15.66
N HIS A 350 7.88 4.85 -14.67
CA HIS A 350 7.50 4.99 -13.28
C HIS A 350 7.63 6.45 -12.87
N GLU A 351 6.57 7.03 -12.35
CA GLU A 351 6.53 8.38 -11.81
C GLU A 351 6.01 8.36 -10.37
N ILE A 352 6.68 9.07 -9.47
CA ILE A 352 6.22 9.25 -8.10
C ILE A 352 5.77 10.69 -7.86
N ARG A 353 4.71 10.86 -7.07
CA ARG A 353 4.26 12.15 -6.56
C ARG A 353 4.77 12.33 -5.15
N LEU A 354 5.55 13.39 -4.95
CA LEU A 354 6.14 13.69 -3.65
C LEU A 354 5.14 14.37 -2.72
N HIS A 355 5.23 14.04 -1.45
CA HIS A 355 4.57 14.77 -0.38
C HIS A 355 5.46 15.88 0.20
N PRO A 356 4.88 16.95 0.80
CA PRO A 356 3.44 17.17 0.92
C PRO A 356 2.78 17.54 -0.41
N TYR A 357 1.55 17.06 -0.60
CA TYR A 357 0.74 17.56 -1.70
C TYR A 357 0.46 19.05 -1.52
N LEU A 358 0.31 19.74 -2.62
CA LEU A 358 -0.05 21.15 -2.67
C LEU A 358 -1.55 21.31 -2.32
N PHE A 359 -1.87 21.04 -1.05
CA PHE A 359 -3.18 21.20 -0.45
C PHE A 359 -3.10 22.10 0.77
N PRO A 360 -4.20 22.83 1.11
CA PRO A 360 -4.22 23.72 2.27
C PRO A 360 -3.95 23.01 3.59
N VAL A 361 -4.36 21.73 3.70
CA VAL A 361 -4.16 20.91 4.89
C VAL A 361 -3.51 19.59 4.50
N GLY A 362 -2.68 19.07 5.39
CA GLY A 362 -2.08 17.75 5.25
C GLY A 362 -3.01 16.63 5.74
N LEU A 363 -2.50 15.41 5.69
CA LEU A 363 -3.18 14.23 6.23
C LEU A 363 -3.48 14.41 7.72
N GLY A 364 -4.64 13.93 8.14
CA GLY A 364 -5.11 14.10 9.51
C GLY A 364 -5.49 15.55 9.88
N GLY A 365 -5.63 16.44 8.89
CA GLY A 365 -6.00 17.85 9.10
C GLY A 365 -4.85 18.73 9.60
N ALA A 366 -3.60 18.25 9.61
CA ALA A 366 -2.44 19.06 9.99
C ALA A 366 -2.20 20.19 8.98
N PRO A 367 -1.81 21.41 9.42
CA PRO A 367 -1.47 22.51 8.51
C PRO A 367 -0.30 22.10 7.59
N THR A 368 -0.43 22.41 6.31
CA THR A 368 0.66 22.24 5.34
C THR A 368 0.88 23.54 4.59
N PHE A 369 0.09 23.82 3.54
CA PHE A 369 0.08 25.11 2.84
C PHE A 369 -1.00 26.04 3.39
N SER A 370 -1.02 26.20 4.70
CA SER A 370 -1.94 27.07 5.44
C SER A 370 -1.23 27.65 6.67
N GLU A 371 -1.87 28.55 7.38
CA GLU A 371 -1.29 29.20 8.57
C GLU A 371 -0.75 28.17 9.57
N GLY A 372 0.51 28.33 9.98
CA GLY A 372 1.23 27.42 10.88
C GLY A 372 1.91 26.24 10.19
N GLY A 373 1.72 26.03 8.88
CA GLY A 373 2.38 24.99 8.11
C GLY A 373 3.86 25.25 7.84
N LYS A 374 4.62 24.20 7.59
CA LYS A 374 6.05 24.24 7.22
C LYS A 374 6.31 23.25 6.08
N PRO A 375 5.76 23.49 4.88
CA PRO A 375 5.78 22.52 3.81
C PRO A 375 7.20 22.18 3.31
N GLY A 376 8.15 23.11 3.38
CA GLY A 376 9.54 22.84 3.02
C GLY A 376 10.21 21.83 3.95
N ARG A 377 9.99 21.96 5.26
CA ARG A 377 10.47 20.97 6.23
C ARG A 377 9.80 19.60 5.99
N ASP A 378 8.50 19.59 5.76
CA ASP A 378 7.73 18.37 5.59
C ASP A 378 8.16 17.66 4.30
N ALA A 379 8.42 18.39 3.21
CA ALA A 379 8.96 17.83 1.97
C ALA A 379 10.32 17.13 2.18
N MET A 380 11.23 17.77 2.91
CA MET A 380 12.52 17.15 3.23
C MET A 380 12.36 15.91 4.12
N HIS A 381 11.41 15.92 5.05
CA HIS A 381 11.14 14.78 5.91
C HIS A 381 10.70 13.54 5.11
N TYR A 382 9.75 13.69 4.19
CA TYR A 382 9.33 12.59 3.31
C TYR A 382 10.46 12.18 2.34
N TRP A 383 11.20 13.15 1.80
CA TRP A 383 12.28 12.88 0.87
C TRP A 383 13.38 11.99 1.44
N ILE A 384 13.73 12.15 2.72
CA ILE A 384 14.74 11.33 3.39
C ILE A 384 14.41 9.84 3.30
N SER A 385 13.15 9.45 3.48
CA SER A 385 12.70 8.07 3.33
C SER A 385 12.67 7.62 1.86
N VAL A 386 12.10 8.45 1.01
CA VAL A 386 11.93 8.13 -0.43
C VAL A 386 13.28 7.94 -1.13
N ARG A 387 14.25 8.84 -0.93
CA ARG A 387 15.56 8.77 -1.61
C ARG A 387 16.34 7.48 -1.30
N ARG A 388 16.14 6.86 -0.12
CA ARG A 388 16.73 5.57 0.25
C ARG A 388 16.31 4.48 -0.73
N ALA A 389 15.02 4.41 -1.04
CA ALA A 389 14.47 3.46 -2.01
C ALA A 389 14.93 3.77 -3.44
N LEU A 390 15.01 5.06 -3.81
CA LEU A 390 15.47 5.49 -5.13
C LEU A 390 16.94 5.10 -5.39
N LEU A 391 17.78 5.04 -4.37
CA LEU A 391 19.15 4.52 -4.50
C LEU A 391 19.17 3.01 -4.82
N ARG A 392 18.11 2.27 -4.56
CA ARG A 392 18.03 0.82 -4.81
C ARG A 392 17.31 0.45 -6.09
N LYS A 393 16.27 1.22 -6.46
CA LYS A 393 15.47 0.98 -7.66
C LYS A 393 15.29 2.26 -8.47
N LYS A 394 15.38 2.12 -9.79
CA LYS A 394 15.23 3.23 -10.72
C LYS A 394 13.77 3.69 -10.77
N ILE A 395 13.55 4.98 -10.55
CA ILE A 395 12.33 5.71 -10.87
C ILE A 395 12.68 6.72 -11.97
N GLY A 396 11.88 6.75 -13.02
CA GLY A 396 12.16 7.58 -14.20
C GLY A 396 11.73 9.03 -14.05
N ARG A 397 10.72 9.30 -13.22
CA ARG A 397 10.10 10.62 -13.09
C ARG A 397 9.64 10.89 -11.65
N VAL A 398 9.64 12.17 -11.32
CA VAL A 398 9.09 12.68 -10.06
C VAL A 398 8.18 13.88 -10.39
N GLY A 399 7.17 14.11 -9.58
CA GLY A 399 6.26 15.24 -9.77
C GLY A 399 5.59 15.69 -8.48
N LEU A 400 4.84 16.77 -8.57
CA LEU A 400 4.04 17.32 -7.50
C LEU A 400 2.55 17.04 -7.74
N GLY A 401 1.81 16.80 -6.67
CA GLY A 401 0.34 16.70 -6.65
C GLY A 401 -0.29 18.00 -6.15
N GLY A 402 -1.58 18.24 -6.48
CA GLY A 402 -2.33 19.39 -5.99
C GLY A 402 -2.16 20.68 -6.81
N TYR A 403 -2.26 21.84 -6.16
CA TYR A 403 -2.46 23.17 -6.76
C TYR A 403 -1.24 24.06 -6.59
N LEU A 404 -0.61 24.45 -7.70
CA LEU A 404 0.68 25.15 -7.68
C LEU A 404 0.63 26.53 -7.03
N HIS A 405 -0.49 27.25 -7.13
CA HIS A 405 -0.60 28.60 -6.55
C HIS A 405 -0.29 28.65 -5.05
N LEU A 406 -0.50 27.55 -4.32
CA LEU A 406 -0.25 27.47 -2.89
C LEU A 406 1.21 27.69 -2.49
N VAL A 407 2.16 27.47 -3.41
CA VAL A 407 3.60 27.62 -3.09
C VAL A 407 4.04 29.09 -3.00
N GLN A 408 3.22 30.04 -3.46
CA GLN A 408 3.59 31.47 -3.52
C GLN A 408 3.99 32.04 -2.15
N ASP A 409 3.32 31.58 -1.10
CA ASP A 409 3.52 32.07 0.26
C ASP A 409 4.56 31.23 1.05
N TYR A 410 5.19 30.22 0.39
CA TYR A 410 6.09 29.27 1.04
C TYR A 410 7.43 29.15 0.30
N PRO A 411 8.30 30.18 0.37
CA PRO A 411 9.62 30.13 -0.28
C PRO A 411 10.51 28.99 0.26
N ASP A 412 10.34 28.58 1.53
CA ASP A 412 11.04 27.44 2.12
C ASP A 412 10.72 26.11 1.40
N PHE A 413 9.50 25.94 0.91
CA PHE A 413 9.14 24.78 0.09
C PHE A 413 9.82 24.84 -1.28
N VAL A 414 9.86 26.03 -1.89
CA VAL A 414 10.52 26.20 -3.19
C VAL A 414 12.01 25.87 -3.08
N ASP A 415 12.69 26.33 -2.02
CA ASP A 415 14.10 26.02 -1.77
C ASP A 415 14.35 24.55 -1.42
N ALA A 416 13.42 23.91 -0.70
CA ALA A 416 13.47 22.47 -0.42
C ALA A 416 13.35 21.67 -1.73
N MET A 417 12.46 22.07 -2.64
CA MET A 417 12.28 21.40 -3.92
C MET A 417 13.52 21.51 -4.83
N ASP A 418 14.25 22.63 -4.82
CA ASP A 418 15.52 22.73 -5.53
C ASP A 418 16.49 21.62 -5.11
N LYS A 419 16.67 21.43 -3.81
CA LYS A 419 17.56 20.38 -3.26
C LYS A 419 17.06 18.97 -3.59
N ILE A 420 15.77 18.72 -3.42
CA ILE A 420 15.14 17.42 -3.71
C ILE A 420 15.35 17.04 -5.18
N LEU A 421 15.12 17.99 -6.09
CA LEU A 421 15.24 17.72 -7.52
C LEU A 421 16.70 17.56 -7.95
N ASP A 422 17.64 18.31 -7.38
CA ASP A 422 19.06 18.11 -7.63
C ASP A 422 19.52 16.72 -7.19
N GLU A 423 19.10 16.25 -6.00
CA GLU A 423 19.37 14.89 -5.54
C GLU A 423 18.69 13.84 -6.43
N PHE A 424 17.42 14.04 -6.80
CA PHE A 424 16.70 13.12 -7.68
C PHE A 424 17.42 12.94 -9.03
N PHE A 425 17.81 14.04 -9.68
CA PHE A 425 18.50 13.97 -10.96
C PHE A 425 19.88 13.32 -10.84
N ALA A 426 20.56 13.54 -9.72
CA ALA A 426 21.82 12.89 -9.43
C ALA A 426 21.66 11.37 -9.25
N ILE A 427 20.64 10.92 -8.50
CA ILE A 427 20.30 9.50 -8.31
C ILE A 427 19.89 8.86 -9.65
N ALA A 428 19.02 9.51 -10.43
CA ALA A 428 18.65 9.04 -11.77
C ALA A 428 19.89 8.89 -12.70
N GLY A 429 20.84 9.82 -12.58
CA GLY A 429 22.13 9.75 -13.28
C GLY A 429 22.97 8.54 -12.88
N LEU A 430 22.93 8.11 -11.61
CA LEU A 430 23.60 6.90 -11.16
C LEU A 430 23.03 5.64 -11.82
N HIS A 431 21.71 5.50 -11.85
CA HIS A 431 21.04 4.37 -12.48
C HIS A 431 21.28 4.25 -13.99
N ASN A 432 21.71 5.33 -14.66
CA ASN A 432 22.15 5.26 -16.06
C ASN A 432 23.55 4.63 -16.20
N THR A 433 24.30 4.48 -15.11
CA THR A 433 25.62 3.80 -15.11
C THR A 433 25.51 2.32 -14.80
N GLY A 434 24.39 1.86 -14.28
CA GLY A 434 24.10 0.46 -13.92
C GLY A 434 23.21 0.33 -12.70
N THR A 435 23.01 -0.89 -12.23
CA THR A 435 22.27 -1.20 -11.02
C THR A 435 23.17 -1.17 -9.79
N PRO A 436 22.68 -0.78 -8.60
CA PRO A 436 23.45 -0.83 -7.38
C PRO A 436 23.71 -2.29 -6.95
N ALA A 437 24.83 -2.51 -6.27
CA ALA A 437 25.16 -3.82 -5.71
C ALA A 437 24.21 -4.21 -4.59
N ASN A 438 23.80 -5.48 -4.58
CA ASN A 438 23.03 -6.09 -3.50
C ASN A 438 23.91 -7.12 -2.76
N LEU A 439 23.60 -7.33 -1.48
CA LEU A 439 24.17 -8.39 -0.67
C LEU A 439 23.57 -9.75 -1.04
N LYS A 440 24.30 -10.82 -0.65
CA LYS A 440 23.92 -12.19 -1.00
C LYS A 440 22.60 -12.67 -0.38
N PRO A 441 22.25 -12.38 0.89
CA PRO A 441 20.99 -12.88 1.43
C PRO A 441 19.80 -12.39 0.61
N LYS A 442 18.98 -13.34 0.14
CA LYS A 442 17.71 -13.08 -0.52
C LYS A 442 16.59 -13.22 0.50
N ILE A 443 15.79 -12.19 0.64
CA ILE A 443 14.76 -12.06 1.65
C ILE A 443 13.40 -12.45 1.07
N GLY A 444 12.71 -13.37 1.72
CA GLY A 444 11.32 -13.69 1.48
C GLY A 444 10.42 -13.07 2.56
N ILE A 445 9.46 -12.24 2.19
CA ILE A 445 8.40 -11.76 3.10
C ILE A 445 7.23 -12.72 2.98
N LEU A 446 6.92 -13.43 4.08
CA LEU A 446 5.79 -14.35 4.11
C LEU A 446 4.49 -13.57 4.31
N HIS A 447 3.55 -13.72 3.39
CA HIS A 447 2.34 -12.94 3.33
C HIS A 447 1.19 -13.76 2.73
N SER A 448 0.01 -13.74 3.34
CA SER A 448 -1.15 -14.50 2.83
C SER A 448 -1.59 -14.09 1.42
N TRP A 449 -1.30 -12.86 1.03
CA TRP A 449 -1.54 -12.37 -0.33
C TRP A 449 -0.40 -12.74 -1.30
N GLY A 450 0.71 -13.24 -0.79
CA GLY A 450 1.88 -13.63 -1.59
C GLY A 450 2.33 -12.57 -2.57
N ALA A 451 2.60 -12.98 -3.79
CA ALA A 451 3.01 -12.08 -4.86
C ALA A 451 1.91 -11.12 -5.34
N LEU A 452 0.66 -11.27 -4.87
CA LEU A 452 -0.36 -10.23 -5.04
C LEU A 452 -0.02 -8.95 -4.27
N ARG A 453 0.94 -8.99 -3.33
CA ARG A 453 1.38 -7.82 -2.56
C ARG A 453 2.87 -7.61 -2.71
N THR A 454 3.22 -6.49 -3.30
CA THR A 454 4.60 -6.07 -3.49
C THR A 454 4.80 -4.73 -2.80
N TRP A 455 5.57 -4.69 -1.70
CA TRP A 455 5.92 -3.47 -0.99
C TRP A 455 4.76 -2.64 -0.40
N THR A 456 3.52 -3.13 -0.45
CA THR A 456 2.37 -2.45 0.16
C THR A 456 1.49 -3.41 0.96
N LEU A 457 0.71 -2.85 1.87
CA LEU A 457 -0.27 -3.58 2.66
C LEU A 457 -1.69 -3.31 2.19
N SER A 458 -1.99 -2.07 1.82
CA SER A 458 -3.23 -1.62 1.18
C SER A 458 -3.22 -0.10 0.96
N GLY A 459 -4.34 0.46 0.47
CA GLY A 459 -4.52 1.83 0.10
C GLY A 459 -3.99 2.88 1.08
N HIS A 460 -4.55 2.94 2.25
CA HIS A 460 -4.29 4.02 3.22
C HIS A 460 -3.42 3.65 4.41
N PHE A 461 -2.68 2.56 4.35
CA PHE A 461 -1.83 2.18 5.50
C PHE A 461 -0.66 3.11 5.76
N HIS A 462 -0.29 3.94 4.81
CA HIS A 462 0.67 5.01 5.05
C HIS A 462 0.22 6.02 6.12
N GLU A 463 -1.08 6.08 6.41
CA GLU A 463 -1.65 6.91 7.47
C GLU A 463 -1.57 6.29 8.86
N THR A 464 -1.08 5.06 8.97
CA THR A 464 -1.00 4.33 10.23
C THR A 464 0.33 3.61 10.41
N ASP A 465 0.92 3.76 11.58
CA ASP A 465 2.13 3.07 12.02
C ASP A 465 1.82 1.83 12.89
N LYS A 466 0.58 1.35 12.88
CA LYS A 466 0.15 0.25 13.77
C LYS A 466 0.77 -1.09 13.44
N HIS A 467 1.03 -1.36 12.16
CA HIS A 467 1.45 -2.68 11.71
C HIS A 467 2.98 -2.80 11.66
N VAL A 468 3.51 -3.79 12.35
CA VAL A 468 4.95 -4.08 12.39
C VAL A 468 5.55 -4.24 11.00
N LEU A 469 4.83 -4.90 10.07
CA LEU A 469 5.36 -5.13 8.74
C LEU A 469 5.64 -3.83 7.97
N ILE A 470 4.88 -2.75 8.19
CA ILE A 470 5.18 -1.45 7.56
C ILE A 470 6.58 -0.97 7.93
N HIS A 471 6.94 -1.06 9.20
CA HIS A 471 8.26 -0.64 9.68
C HIS A 471 9.38 -1.51 9.09
N VAL A 472 9.14 -2.82 8.98
CA VAL A 472 10.08 -3.75 8.34
C VAL A 472 10.27 -3.40 6.86
N LEU A 473 9.18 -3.17 6.11
CA LEU A 473 9.23 -2.81 4.70
C LEU A 473 9.92 -1.47 4.47
N GLU A 474 9.65 -0.46 5.33
CA GLU A 474 10.31 0.84 5.23
C GLU A 474 11.82 0.71 5.43
N VAL A 475 12.26 -0.04 6.42
CA VAL A 475 13.68 -0.29 6.63
C VAL A 475 14.30 -1.03 5.45
N LEU A 476 13.68 -2.11 4.99
CA LEU A 476 14.15 -2.91 3.86
C LEU A 476 14.22 -2.11 2.56
N SER A 477 13.40 -1.08 2.39
CA SER A 477 13.33 -0.31 1.14
C SER A 477 14.66 0.30 0.74
N GLY A 478 15.47 0.74 1.72
CA GLY A 478 16.80 1.31 1.51
C GLY A 478 17.97 0.35 1.71
N LEU A 479 17.74 -0.85 2.26
CA LEU A 479 18.80 -1.83 2.48
C LEU A 479 19.15 -2.59 1.18
N PRO A 480 20.41 -3.01 1.01
CA PRO A 480 20.91 -3.63 -0.22
C PRO A 480 20.57 -5.12 -0.33
N PHE A 481 19.30 -5.47 -0.13
CA PHE A 481 18.82 -6.85 -0.26
C PHE A 481 17.87 -7.01 -1.42
N ASP A 482 17.88 -8.20 -2.02
CA ASP A 482 16.83 -8.65 -2.91
C ASP A 482 15.65 -9.17 -2.06
N VAL A 483 14.46 -8.58 -2.26
CA VAL A 483 13.26 -8.87 -1.46
C VAL A 483 12.14 -9.32 -2.38
N LYS A 484 11.50 -10.44 -2.02
CA LYS A 484 10.31 -10.95 -2.70
C LYS A 484 9.22 -11.31 -1.69
N PHE A 485 7.97 -11.28 -2.15
CA PHE A 485 6.82 -11.72 -1.37
C PHE A 485 6.49 -13.17 -1.69
N LEU A 486 6.24 -13.96 -0.65
CA LEU A 486 5.92 -15.38 -0.71
C LEU A 486 4.54 -15.63 -0.13
N SER A 487 3.73 -16.42 -0.81
CA SER A 487 2.51 -16.97 -0.22
C SER A 487 2.83 -18.14 0.71
N PHE A 488 1.87 -18.54 1.53
CA PHE A 488 2.00 -19.76 2.35
C PHE A 488 2.03 -21.03 1.47
N GLU A 489 1.47 -20.96 0.28
CA GLU A 489 1.55 -22.05 -0.72
C GLU A 489 2.95 -22.18 -1.32
N ASP A 490 3.70 -21.09 -1.48
CA ASP A 490 5.07 -21.11 -1.97
C ASP A 490 5.99 -21.92 -1.05
N ILE A 491 5.71 -21.96 0.27
CA ILE A 491 6.49 -22.74 1.23
C ILE A 491 6.35 -24.23 0.97
N THR A 492 5.15 -24.69 0.62
CA THR A 492 4.84 -26.12 0.40
C THR A 492 5.17 -26.60 -1.00
N SER A 493 5.58 -25.74 -1.92
CA SER A 493 5.78 -26.02 -3.36
C SER A 493 7.24 -26.10 -3.83
N ASP A 494 8.20 -26.26 -2.95
CA ASP A 494 9.66 -26.26 -3.24
C ASP A 494 10.18 -24.98 -3.90
N ARG A 495 9.44 -23.87 -3.80
CA ARG A 495 9.84 -22.57 -4.38
C ARG A 495 10.86 -21.80 -3.55
N LEU A 496 11.40 -22.42 -2.50
CA LEU A 496 12.34 -21.77 -1.56
C LEU A 496 13.82 -21.84 -2.00
N GLU A 497 14.15 -22.46 -3.12
CA GLU A 497 15.55 -22.66 -3.57
C GLU A 497 16.37 -21.35 -3.70
N ASN A 498 15.69 -20.21 -3.81
CA ASN A 498 16.32 -18.91 -3.97
C ASN A 498 15.97 -17.93 -2.82
N VAL A 499 15.75 -18.44 -1.61
CA VAL A 499 15.50 -17.64 -0.40
C VAL A 499 16.44 -18.11 0.70
N ASP A 500 17.14 -17.17 1.30
CA ASP A 500 18.05 -17.44 2.41
C ASP A 500 17.39 -17.13 3.76
N ILE A 501 16.51 -16.11 3.79
CA ILE A 501 15.83 -15.64 5.00
C ILE A 501 14.35 -15.45 4.72
N ILE A 502 13.49 -16.03 5.56
CA ILE A 502 12.04 -15.76 5.56
C ILE A 502 11.72 -14.85 6.74
N ILE A 503 11.01 -13.75 6.48
CA ILE A 503 10.46 -12.86 7.49
C ILE A 503 8.95 -13.10 7.60
N ASN A 504 8.48 -13.40 8.82
CA ASN A 504 7.07 -13.48 9.18
C ASN A 504 6.81 -12.47 10.30
N ALA A 505 6.23 -11.33 9.96
CA ALA A 505 6.11 -10.19 10.85
C ALA A 505 4.66 -9.71 10.92
N GLY A 506 4.04 -9.78 12.08
CA GLY A 506 2.66 -9.31 12.26
C GLY A 506 2.05 -9.72 13.59
N GLU A 507 0.75 -9.44 13.71
CA GLU A 507 -0.08 -9.84 14.86
C GLU A 507 -0.86 -11.11 14.51
N ALA A 508 -1.35 -11.80 15.53
CA ALA A 508 -2.15 -13.00 15.33
C ALA A 508 -3.35 -12.72 14.40
N SER A 509 -3.59 -13.63 13.48
CA SER A 509 -4.71 -13.58 12.52
C SER A 509 -4.66 -12.47 11.47
N ASP A 510 -3.57 -11.72 11.36
CA ASP A 510 -3.37 -10.82 10.23
C ASP A 510 -2.82 -11.55 8.98
N ALA A 511 -2.84 -10.88 7.84
CA ALA A 511 -2.46 -11.47 6.55
C ALA A 511 -0.97 -11.83 6.45
N TRP A 512 -0.13 -11.15 7.21
CA TRP A 512 1.32 -11.33 7.19
C TRP A 512 1.84 -12.24 8.29
N SER A 513 1.18 -12.33 9.43
CA SER A 513 1.37 -13.44 10.37
C SER A 513 0.84 -14.75 9.81
N GLY A 514 -0.29 -14.72 9.11
CA GLY A 514 -0.83 -15.84 8.36
C GLY A 514 -2.04 -16.55 8.95
N GLY A 515 -2.37 -16.32 10.22
CA GLY A 515 -3.57 -16.84 10.88
C GLY A 515 -3.79 -18.34 10.63
N ASP A 516 -4.96 -18.68 10.10
CA ASP A 516 -5.39 -20.08 9.88
C ASP A 516 -4.52 -20.88 8.88
N ASN A 517 -3.66 -20.22 8.07
CA ASN A 517 -2.69 -20.95 7.25
C ASN A 517 -1.80 -21.87 8.10
N TRP A 518 -1.50 -21.47 9.33
CA TRP A 518 -0.67 -22.25 10.27
C TRP A 518 -1.34 -23.49 10.85
N LYS A 519 -2.63 -23.72 10.54
CA LYS A 519 -3.30 -25.00 10.81
C LYS A 519 -2.83 -26.12 9.88
N ASN A 520 -2.19 -25.77 8.77
CA ASN A 520 -1.60 -26.73 7.84
C ASN A 520 -0.31 -27.31 8.44
N THR A 521 -0.35 -28.59 8.83
CA THR A 521 0.79 -29.29 9.41
C THR A 521 1.98 -29.37 8.45
N ARG A 522 1.71 -29.58 7.15
CA ARG A 522 2.75 -29.67 6.13
C ARG A 522 3.54 -28.35 5.99
N LEU A 523 2.87 -27.21 6.07
CA LEU A 523 3.54 -25.89 6.09
C LEU A 523 4.58 -25.81 7.19
N THR A 524 4.19 -26.22 8.41
CA THR A 524 5.12 -26.21 9.57
C THR A 524 6.27 -27.19 9.38
N GLU A 525 6.00 -28.38 8.85
CA GLU A 525 7.01 -29.41 8.57
C GLU A 525 8.02 -28.96 7.51
N ASP A 526 7.52 -28.46 6.36
CA ASP A 526 8.36 -28.02 5.24
C ASP A 526 9.24 -26.83 5.64
N LEU A 527 8.68 -25.85 6.36
CA LEU A 527 9.45 -24.70 6.82
C LEU A 527 10.47 -25.10 7.92
N THR A 528 10.11 -26.03 8.82
CA THR A 528 11.04 -26.58 9.82
C THR A 528 12.21 -27.30 9.13
N ALA A 529 11.92 -28.11 8.11
CA ALA A 529 12.93 -28.80 7.34
C ALA A 529 13.85 -27.84 6.57
N TRP A 530 13.28 -26.77 6.01
CA TRP A 530 14.04 -25.75 5.31
C TRP A 530 15.01 -25.02 6.25
N VAL A 531 14.55 -24.63 7.44
CA VAL A 531 15.43 -24.03 8.46
C VAL A 531 16.51 -25.01 8.90
N HIS A 532 16.15 -26.29 9.16
CA HIS A 532 17.13 -27.32 9.56
C HIS A 532 18.26 -27.49 8.52
N LYS A 533 17.99 -27.27 7.24
CA LYS A 533 18.96 -27.35 6.12
C LYS A 533 19.82 -26.09 5.95
N GLY A 534 19.57 -25.03 6.72
CA GLY A 534 20.41 -23.80 6.69
C GLY A 534 19.66 -22.50 6.53
N GLY A 535 18.34 -22.52 6.29
CA GLY A 535 17.53 -21.32 6.20
C GLY A 535 17.41 -20.54 7.51
N THR A 536 17.13 -19.26 7.44
CA THR A 536 16.85 -18.41 8.60
C THR A 536 15.37 -18.01 8.62
N PHE A 537 14.67 -18.30 9.72
CA PHE A 537 13.31 -17.86 9.96
C PHE A 537 13.31 -16.71 10.99
N LEU A 538 13.00 -15.49 10.52
CA LEU A 538 12.87 -14.29 11.36
C LEU A 538 11.39 -14.05 11.66
N GLY A 539 11.00 -14.29 12.90
CA GLY A 539 9.66 -14.03 13.41
C GLY A 539 9.60 -12.72 14.20
N ILE A 540 8.65 -11.85 13.89
CA ILE A 540 8.49 -10.55 14.58
C ILE A 540 7.03 -10.37 15.02
N GLY A 541 6.83 -9.99 16.27
CA GLY A 541 5.52 -9.81 16.90
C GLY A 541 4.91 -11.14 17.32
N GLU A 542 3.87 -11.58 16.65
CA GLU A 542 3.21 -12.88 16.85
C GLU A 542 3.34 -13.76 15.58
N PRO A 543 4.57 -14.09 15.16
CA PRO A 543 4.81 -14.88 13.96
C PRO A 543 4.26 -16.29 14.12
N SER A 544 3.68 -16.84 13.06
CA SER A 544 3.10 -18.19 13.07
C SER A 544 2.01 -18.44 14.12
N ALA A 545 1.38 -17.39 14.64
CA ALA A 545 0.37 -17.49 15.68
C ALA A 545 -0.93 -18.08 15.16
N VAL A 546 -1.44 -19.10 15.85
CA VAL A 546 -2.78 -19.67 15.63
C VAL A 546 -3.27 -20.37 16.89
N ASP A 547 -4.55 -20.18 17.21
CA ASP A 547 -5.18 -20.82 18.36
C ASP A 547 -5.47 -22.32 18.16
N GLY A 548 -5.57 -23.04 19.27
CA GLY A 548 -6.02 -24.43 19.28
C GLY A 548 -4.90 -25.47 19.28
N TYR A 549 -3.64 -25.05 19.43
CA TYR A 549 -2.47 -25.93 19.51
C TYR A 549 -1.76 -25.82 20.86
N SER A 550 -0.89 -26.80 21.18
CA SER A 550 -0.09 -26.82 22.40
C SER A 550 0.95 -25.69 22.48
N THR A 551 1.31 -25.11 21.32
CA THR A 551 2.12 -23.90 21.18
C THR A 551 1.30 -22.81 20.55
N TYR A 552 1.41 -21.59 21.03
CA TYR A 552 0.75 -20.45 20.42
C TYR A 552 1.41 -20.06 19.09
N LEU A 553 2.76 -20.03 19.07
CA LEU A 553 3.52 -19.88 17.83
C LEU A 553 3.82 -21.26 17.25
N ARG A 554 3.30 -21.57 16.07
CA ARG A 554 3.52 -22.89 15.43
C ARG A 554 5.00 -23.18 15.16
N MET A 555 5.82 -22.13 14.99
CA MET A 555 7.27 -22.24 14.81
C MET A 555 8.07 -22.06 16.11
N ALA A 556 7.44 -22.19 17.28
CA ALA A 556 8.08 -21.98 18.58
C ALA A 556 9.36 -22.83 18.77
N HIS A 557 9.36 -24.07 18.29
CA HIS A 557 10.52 -24.98 18.38
C HIS A 557 11.71 -24.52 17.51
N VAL A 558 11.46 -23.80 16.41
CA VAL A 558 12.48 -23.19 15.58
C VAL A 558 12.95 -21.86 16.20
N LEU A 559 12.00 -21.04 16.65
CA LEU A 559 12.27 -19.73 17.25
C LEU A 559 12.96 -19.84 18.64
N GLY A 560 12.79 -20.96 19.33
CA GLY A 560 13.28 -21.16 20.71
C GLY A 560 12.43 -20.45 21.77
N VAL A 561 11.29 -19.88 21.38
CA VAL A 561 10.41 -19.08 22.23
C VAL A 561 8.97 -19.25 21.79
N ASP A 562 8.04 -19.10 22.75
CA ASP A 562 6.61 -19.03 22.49
C ASP A 562 5.96 -17.94 23.35
N ILE A 563 4.75 -17.54 23.02
CA ILE A 563 3.96 -16.60 23.84
C ILE A 563 3.43 -17.33 25.07
N ASP A 564 3.58 -16.72 26.24
CA ASP A 564 3.00 -17.23 27.47
C ASP A 564 1.50 -16.95 27.51
N THR A 565 0.71 -18.01 27.35
CA THR A 565 -0.75 -17.95 27.46
C THR A 565 -1.25 -18.22 28.88
N GLY A 566 -0.33 -18.41 29.84
CA GLY A 566 -0.66 -18.80 31.21
C GLY A 566 -0.92 -20.31 31.40
N GLU A 567 -0.75 -21.12 30.36
CA GLU A 567 -1.03 -22.56 30.38
C GLU A 567 0.20 -23.45 30.61
N ARG A 568 1.40 -22.84 30.70
CA ARG A 568 2.67 -23.57 30.72
C ARG A 568 3.27 -23.67 32.11
N ALA A 569 2.71 -24.57 32.86
CA ALA A 569 3.22 -24.82 34.21
C ALA A 569 4.50 -25.68 34.30
N CYS A 570 4.92 -26.38 33.25
CA CYS A 570 5.85 -27.51 33.41
C CYS A 570 6.85 -27.64 32.24
N HIS A 571 7.59 -26.61 31.92
CA HIS A 571 8.83 -26.78 31.16
C HIS A 571 10.01 -26.92 32.08
N GLY A 572 11.01 -27.70 31.69
CA GLY A 572 12.21 -27.93 32.49
C GLY A 572 12.95 -26.65 32.90
N ARG A 573 13.93 -26.75 33.75
CA ARG A 573 14.80 -25.64 34.13
C ARG A 573 15.91 -25.51 33.11
N TRP A 574 16.00 -24.36 32.43
CA TRP A 574 17.10 -24.08 31.52
C TRP A 574 18.05 -23.04 32.10
N LYS A 575 19.33 -23.24 31.85
CA LYS A 575 20.34 -22.18 32.02
C LYS A 575 20.54 -21.51 30.68
N PHE A 576 20.37 -20.22 30.62
CA PHE A 576 20.67 -19.43 29.45
C PHE A 576 21.44 -18.17 29.81
N GLU A 577 22.31 -17.76 28.91
CA GLU A 577 23.10 -16.55 29.06
C GLU A 577 22.46 -15.45 28.21
N THR A 578 22.25 -14.28 28.81
CA THR A 578 21.85 -13.08 28.08
C THR A 578 23.10 -12.47 27.47
N LYS A 579 23.19 -12.43 26.17
CA LYS A 579 24.23 -11.68 25.46
C LYS A 579 23.58 -10.45 24.82
N PRO A 580 23.81 -9.25 25.37
CA PRO A 580 23.40 -8.04 24.67
C PRO A 580 24.13 -8.00 23.34
N GLY A 581 23.36 -8.03 22.24
CA GLY A 581 23.91 -7.90 20.90
C GLY A 581 24.20 -6.44 20.62
N LEU A 582 25.40 -6.12 20.15
CA LEU A 582 25.78 -4.77 19.74
C LEU A 582 24.81 -4.17 18.71
N TRP A 583 24.21 -5.00 17.88
CA TRP A 583 23.27 -4.58 16.86
C TRP A 583 21.90 -4.12 17.41
N LEU A 584 21.55 -4.48 18.65
CA LEU A 584 20.36 -3.98 19.35
C LEU A 584 20.66 -2.78 20.27
N GLU A 585 21.91 -2.37 20.38
CA GLU A 585 22.27 -1.25 21.25
C GLU A 585 21.52 0.02 20.87
N GLY A 586 20.73 0.54 21.83
CA GLY A 586 19.89 1.70 21.64
C GLY A 586 18.69 1.52 20.73
N PHE A 587 18.36 0.28 20.32
CA PHE A 587 17.10 -0.06 19.66
C PHE A 587 16.09 -0.48 20.73
N GLU A 588 14.93 0.16 20.75
CA GLU A 588 13.87 -0.14 21.72
C GLU A 588 12.91 -1.19 21.15
N ILE A 589 12.67 -2.25 21.92
CA ILE A 589 11.72 -3.30 21.59
C ILE A 589 10.58 -3.22 22.60
N CYS A 590 9.36 -2.97 22.12
CA CYS A 590 8.16 -3.03 22.93
C CYS A 590 7.63 -4.47 22.95
N SER A 591 7.23 -4.97 24.11
CA SER A 591 6.54 -6.24 24.24
C SER A 591 5.18 -6.04 24.87
N HIS A 592 4.15 -6.56 24.22
CA HIS A 592 2.78 -6.50 24.71
C HIS A 592 2.35 -7.80 25.38
N ARG A 593 3.15 -8.86 25.27
CA ARG A 593 2.91 -10.19 25.84
C ARG A 593 4.17 -10.77 26.45
N ASP A 594 4.01 -11.56 27.48
CA ASP A 594 5.09 -12.34 28.05
C ASP A 594 5.43 -13.52 27.14
N THR A 595 6.68 -13.93 27.18
CA THR A 595 7.22 -15.03 26.37
C THR A 595 7.86 -16.09 27.27
N VAL A 596 7.90 -17.31 26.78
CA VAL A 596 8.61 -18.43 27.44
C VAL A 596 9.57 -19.10 26.49
N LEU A 597 10.73 -19.47 26.97
CA LEU A 597 11.70 -20.23 26.17
C LEU A 597 11.20 -21.67 25.98
N THR A 598 11.30 -22.16 24.75
CA THR A 598 10.92 -23.53 24.38
C THR A 598 12.11 -24.43 24.07
N ASP A 599 13.32 -23.87 24.00
CA ASP A 599 14.57 -24.58 23.79
C ASP A 599 15.63 -24.12 24.81
N GLY A 600 16.27 -25.07 25.46
CA GLY A 600 17.35 -24.79 26.45
C GLY A 600 18.64 -24.23 25.85
N ASN A 601 18.79 -24.33 24.51
CA ASN A 601 19.91 -23.76 23.75
C ASN A 601 19.60 -22.38 23.19
N ALA A 602 18.36 -21.90 23.34
CA ALA A 602 17.97 -20.59 22.85
C ALA A 602 18.74 -19.48 23.54
N GLN A 603 19.38 -18.63 22.79
CA GLN A 603 20.15 -17.49 23.27
C GLN A 603 19.25 -16.28 23.40
N VAL A 604 19.01 -15.79 24.60
CA VAL A 604 18.33 -14.53 24.84
C VAL A 604 19.30 -13.39 24.56
N VAL A 605 18.96 -12.56 23.56
CA VAL A 605 19.78 -11.42 23.13
C VAL A 605 19.35 -10.15 23.85
N ALA A 606 18.04 -10.00 24.08
CA ALA A 606 17.49 -8.87 24.82
C ALA A 606 16.32 -9.30 25.71
N VAL A 607 16.19 -8.63 26.85
CA VAL A 607 15.09 -8.82 27.80
C VAL A 607 14.34 -7.53 28.01
N GLY A 608 13.03 -7.64 28.16
CA GLY A 608 12.13 -6.56 28.56
C GLY A 608 11.91 -6.53 30.07
N LYS A 609 10.78 -5.96 30.49
CA LYS A 609 10.33 -5.97 31.89
C LYS A 609 10.24 -7.41 32.42
N ASN A 610 10.52 -7.60 33.70
CA ASN A 610 10.45 -8.88 34.38
C ASN A 610 11.36 -9.98 33.79
N ASN A 611 12.46 -9.59 33.14
CA ASN A 611 13.35 -10.50 32.40
C ASN A 611 12.63 -11.27 31.27
N ASN A 612 11.56 -10.74 30.75
CA ASN A 612 10.83 -11.30 29.63
C ASN A 612 11.72 -11.32 28.37
N PRO A 613 11.98 -12.46 27.72
CA PRO A 613 12.74 -12.52 26.47
C PRO A 613 12.04 -11.76 25.35
N VAL A 614 12.65 -10.70 24.83
CA VAL A 614 12.09 -9.88 23.72
C VAL A 614 12.87 -10.01 22.42
N ALA A 615 14.08 -10.55 22.49
CA ALA A 615 14.87 -10.96 21.32
C ALA A 615 15.60 -12.27 21.64
N VAL A 616 15.40 -13.27 20.77
CA VAL A 616 15.94 -14.63 20.96
C VAL A 616 16.53 -15.13 19.64
N ILE A 617 17.68 -15.77 19.69
CA ILE A 617 18.29 -16.50 18.59
C ILE A 617 18.36 -17.96 18.97
N ASN A 618 17.81 -18.84 18.15
CA ASN A 618 17.85 -20.28 18.36
C ASN A 618 18.51 -20.98 17.17
N LYS A 619 19.60 -21.73 17.45
CA LYS A 619 20.21 -22.55 16.42
C LYS A 619 19.37 -23.79 16.20
N PHE A 620 18.95 -24.03 14.98
CA PHE A 620 18.12 -25.17 14.61
C PHE A 620 18.71 -25.92 13.40
N GLY A 621 19.32 -27.07 13.65
CA GLY A 621 20.06 -27.79 12.60
C GLY A 621 21.26 -26.99 12.09
N GLN A 622 21.31 -26.77 10.77
CA GLN A 622 22.31 -25.92 10.11
C GLN A 622 21.86 -24.45 10.02
N GLY A 623 20.58 -24.18 10.23
CA GLY A 623 19.99 -22.84 10.19
C GLY A 623 19.64 -22.31 11.59
N ARG A 624 18.72 -21.36 11.63
CA ARG A 624 18.34 -20.69 12.89
C ARG A 624 16.95 -20.08 12.81
N GLY A 625 16.31 -19.98 13.97
CA GLY A 625 15.18 -19.10 14.21
C GLY A 625 15.64 -17.83 14.94
N ILE A 626 15.03 -16.71 14.60
CA ILE A 626 15.23 -15.43 15.29
C ILE A 626 13.85 -14.90 15.67
N TYR A 627 13.66 -14.50 16.89
CA TYR A 627 12.45 -13.88 17.39
C TYR A 627 12.70 -12.46 17.87
N LEU A 628 11.82 -11.55 17.48
CA LEU A 628 11.70 -10.21 18.05
C LEU A 628 10.25 -9.99 18.50
N ALA A 629 10.06 -9.50 19.73
CA ALA A 629 8.72 -9.21 20.25
C ALA A 629 8.02 -8.06 19.51
N ASP A 630 8.78 -7.14 18.93
CA ASP A 630 8.28 -6.01 18.13
C ASP A 630 9.42 -5.44 17.28
N PHE A 631 9.05 -4.67 16.26
CA PHE A 631 10.00 -3.91 15.46
C PHE A 631 9.34 -2.59 15.04
N ARG A 632 9.87 -1.46 15.53
CA ARG A 632 9.34 -0.14 15.24
C ARG A 632 10.43 0.79 14.73
N LEU A 633 10.09 1.48 13.65
CA LEU A 633 10.89 2.60 13.17
C LEU A 633 10.61 3.81 14.08
N GLN A 634 11.61 4.22 14.84
CA GLN A 634 11.48 5.37 15.73
C GLN A 634 11.85 6.65 14.99
N ASN A 635 11.10 7.73 15.23
CA ASN A 635 11.33 9.01 14.58
C ASN A 635 12.78 9.50 14.78
N GLY A 636 13.47 9.75 13.65
CA GLY A 636 14.84 10.25 13.64
C GLY A 636 15.91 9.23 14.03
N SER A 637 15.58 7.95 14.16
CA SER A 637 16.52 6.90 14.54
C SER A 637 16.87 5.98 13.35
N CYS A 638 18.11 6.03 12.91
CA CYS A 638 18.66 5.07 11.94
C CYS A 638 19.05 3.72 12.59
N ARG A 639 18.85 3.54 13.90
CA ARG A 639 19.20 2.32 14.62
C ARG A 639 18.40 1.12 14.18
N ALA A 640 17.15 1.32 13.78
CA ALA A 640 16.33 0.27 13.21
C ALA A 640 16.94 -0.31 11.93
N PHE A 641 17.60 0.50 11.11
CA PHE A 641 18.28 0.06 9.89
C PHE A 641 19.42 -0.86 10.23
N ASN A 642 20.26 -0.45 11.19
CA ASN A 642 21.39 -1.25 11.66
C ASN A 642 20.93 -2.56 12.36
N ALA A 643 19.88 -2.48 13.18
CA ALA A 643 19.35 -3.64 13.87
C ALA A 643 18.83 -4.70 12.88
N LEU A 644 18.00 -4.30 11.92
CA LEU A 644 17.50 -5.23 10.91
C LEU A 644 18.64 -5.75 10.02
N PHE A 645 19.55 -4.89 9.59
CA PHE A 645 20.72 -5.27 8.82
C PHE A 645 21.54 -6.37 9.51
N ALA A 646 21.88 -6.19 10.77
CA ALA A 646 22.66 -7.16 11.53
C ALA A 646 21.92 -8.49 11.75
N LEU A 647 20.58 -8.45 11.91
CA LEU A 647 19.77 -9.67 11.95
C LEU A 647 19.83 -10.45 10.64
N LEU A 648 19.83 -9.74 9.52
CA LEU A 648 19.86 -10.34 8.19
C LEU A 648 21.26 -10.81 7.75
N THR A 649 22.32 -10.32 8.39
CA THR A 649 23.73 -10.62 8.06
C THR A 649 24.48 -11.42 9.12
N ASP A 650 23.77 -12.17 9.94
CA ASP A 650 24.36 -13.08 10.94
C ASP A 650 25.11 -12.38 12.07
N GLY A 651 24.69 -11.18 12.43
CA GLY A 651 25.30 -10.38 13.49
C GLY A 651 26.55 -9.61 13.04
N GLU A 652 26.85 -9.60 11.72
CA GLU A 652 27.88 -8.75 11.18
C GLU A 652 27.60 -7.27 11.52
N THR A 653 28.62 -6.56 11.93
CA THR A 653 28.50 -5.12 12.11
C THR A 653 28.60 -4.41 10.76
N THR A 654 27.91 -3.30 10.62
CA THR A 654 27.91 -2.54 9.38
C THR A 654 29.31 -2.18 8.87
N GLY A 655 30.30 -2.01 9.74
CA GLY A 655 31.68 -1.70 9.36
C GLY A 655 32.50 -2.87 8.79
N THR A 656 31.99 -4.12 8.84
CA THR A 656 32.71 -5.31 8.36
C THR A 656 32.23 -5.83 7.02
N VAL A 657 31.07 -5.37 6.56
CA VAL A 657 30.46 -5.80 5.29
C VAL A 657 30.82 -4.84 4.17
N GLU A 658 31.36 -5.37 3.06
CA GLU A 658 31.64 -4.56 1.86
C GLU A 658 30.38 -3.91 1.30
N GLY A 659 30.52 -2.65 0.90
CA GLY A 659 29.41 -1.88 0.34
C GLY A 659 28.43 -1.32 1.38
N ILE A 660 28.78 -1.39 2.65
CA ILE A 660 28.02 -0.83 3.78
C ILE A 660 28.91 0.11 4.58
N THR A 661 28.33 1.17 5.12
CA THR A 661 29.07 2.11 5.98
C THR A 661 29.20 1.57 7.42
N ASP A 662 30.22 2.03 8.12
CA ASP A 662 30.44 1.75 9.55
C ASP A 662 29.58 2.63 10.49
N ASN A 663 28.78 3.55 9.93
CA ASN A 663 27.91 4.46 10.68
C ASN A 663 26.43 4.20 10.35
N PRO A 664 25.60 3.82 11.34
CA PRO A 664 24.19 3.51 11.12
C PRO A 664 23.34 4.70 10.63
N ASN A 665 23.84 5.94 10.77
CA ASN A 665 23.16 7.14 10.29
C ASN A 665 23.47 7.45 8.83
N VAL A 666 24.43 6.76 8.23
CA VAL A 666 24.85 6.97 6.83
C VAL A 666 24.65 5.68 6.05
N GLU A 667 23.82 5.73 5.04
CA GLU A 667 23.68 4.62 4.09
C GLU A 667 24.51 4.90 2.83
N CYS A 668 24.91 3.84 2.15
CA CYS A 668 25.53 3.96 0.84
C CYS A 668 24.96 2.99 -0.18
N ALA A 669 25.06 3.36 -1.45
CA ALA A 669 24.76 2.51 -2.58
C ALA A 669 25.93 2.50 -3.53
N VAL A 670 26.44 1.30 -3.84
CA VAL A 670 27.60 1.10 -4.70
C VAL A 670 27.12 0.79 -6.11
N PHE A 671 27.41 1.69 -7.03
CA PHE A 671 27.20 1.54 -8.47
C PHE A 671 28.51 1.14 -9.17
N PRO A 672 28.52 0.74 -10.44
CA PRO A 672 29.73 0.24 -11.11
C PRO A 672 30.96 1.14 -11.01
N TRP A 673 30.77 2.47 -11.00
CA TRP A 673 31.86 3.44 -11.00
C TRP A 673 31.74 4.53 -9.94
N LYS A 674 30.69 4.46 -9.10
CA LYS A 674 30.38 5.52 -8.13
C LYS A 674 29.80 4.91 -6.85
N ILE A 675 30.05 5.57 -5.73
CA ILE A 675 29.37 5.29 -4.46
C ILE A 675 28.57 6.54 -4.10
N ALA A 676 27.29 6.37 -3.89
CA ALA A 676 26.42 7.39 -3.30
C ALA A 676 26.32 7.17 -1.79
N PHE A 677 26.53 8.23 -1.02
CA PHE A 677 26.35 8.25 0.42
C PHE A 677 25.23 9.21 0.78
N ILE A 678 24.36 8.83 1.71
CA ILE A 678 23.30 9.68 2.26
C ILE A 678 23.38 9.70 3.79
N ASN A 679 23.37 10.90 4.36
CA ASN A 679 23.21 11.11 5.77
C ASN A 679 21.70 11.21 6.11
N ASN A 680 21.21 10.31 6.94
CA ASN A 680 19.79 10.27 7.36
C ASN A 680 19.57 10.96 8.73
N ALA A 681 20.62 11.55 9.32
CA ALA A 681 20.54 12.23 10.61
C ALA A 681 20.52 13.76 10.46
N ASP A 682 19.99 14.42 11.48
CA ASP A 682 19.96 15.88 11.64
C ASP A 682 21.28 16.49 12.10
N THR A 683 22.33 15.70 12.20
CA THR A 683 23.69 16.07 12.60
C THR A 683 24.70 15.66 11.53
N ALA A 684 25.81 16.37 11.48
CA ALA A 684 26.91 16.00 10.61
C ALA A 684 27.49 14.62 11.02
N GLN A 685 27.74 13.77 10.02
CA GLN A 685 28.19 12.39 10.22
C GLN A 685 29.49 12.12 9.49
N LYS A 686 30.33 11.30 10.11
CA LYS A 686 31.49 10.69 9.46
C LYS A 686 31.23 9.22 9.28
N ALA A 687 31.55 8.71 8.12
CA ALA A 687 31.37 7.30 7.81
C ALA A 687 32.47 6.79 6.88
N ALA A 688 32.71 5.50 6.94
CA ALA A 688 33.57 4.81 5.99
C ALA A 688 32.85 3.58 5.42
N CYS A 689 33.13 3.30 4.15
CA CYS A 689 32.66 2.11 3.45
C CYS A 689 33.87 1.41 2.83
N THR A 690 33.92 0.09 2.91
CA THR A 690 34.92 -0.71 2.19
C THR A 690 34.29 -1.29 0.94
N TRP A 691 34.96 -1.18 -0.20
CA TRP A 691 34.53 -1.78 -1.46
C TRP A 691 35.72 -2.21 -2.29
N ASP A 692 35.71 -3.44 -2.76
CA ASP A 692 36.82 -4.05 -3.53
C ASP A 692 38.18 -3.90 -2.81
N GLY A 693 38.17 -4.16 -1.49
CA GLY A 693 39.31 -4.05 -0.62
C GLY A 693 39.82 -2.63 -0.35
N LYS A 694 39.14 -1.58 -0.83
CA LYS A 694 39.50 -0.18 -0.61
C LYS A 694 38.55 0.49 0.37
N LYS A 695 39.10 1.36 1.22
CA LYS A 695 38.34 2.14 2.21
C LYS A 695 38.02 3.52 1.65
N TYR A 696 36.76 3.91 1.73
CA TYR A 696 36.22 5.21 1.30
C TYR A 696 35.67 5.94 2.52
N GLU A 697 36.33 7.01 2.94
CA GLU A 697 35.94 7.83 4.09
C GLU A 697 35.21 9.10 3.63
N ILE A 698 34.16 9.48 4.36
CA ILE A 698 33.33 10.63 4.02
C ILE A 698 32.87 11.37 5.28
N GLU A 699 32.71 12.67 5.13
CA GLU A 699 32.02 13.54 6.07
C GLU A 699 30.85 14.23 5.36
N LEU A 700 29.66 14.15 5.93
CA LEU A 700 28.41 14.63 5.38
C LEU A 700 27.72 15.56 6.37
N PRO A 701 27.32 16.77 5.97
CA PRO A 701 26.40 17.60 6.71
C PRO A 701 25.06 16.92 6.99
N PRO A 702 24.20 17.48 7.86
CA PRO A 702 22.87 16.96 8.13
C PRO A 702 22.07 16.78 6.83
N TYR A 703 21.49 15.57 6.66
CA TYR A 703 20.60 15.21 5.55
C TYR A 703 21.22 15.38 4.15
N GLU A 704 22.53 15.50 4.02
CA GLU A 704 23.20 15.66 2.72
C GLU A 704 23.45 14.32 2.03
N MET A 705 23.48 14.40 0.70
CA MET A 705 23.91 13.32 -0.19
C MET A 705 25.22 13.71 -0.87
N LYS A 706 26.12 12.74 -1.03
CA LYS A 706 27.35 12.92 -1.81
C LYS A 706 27.65 11.71 -2.68
N ILE A 707 28.01 11.96 -3.92
CA ILE A 707 28.40 10.93 -4.88
C ILE A 707 29.92 11.03 -5.10
N CYS A 708 30.60 9.92 -4.88
CA CYS A 708 32.05 9.80 -5.04
C CYS A 708 32.37 8.85 -6.19
N SER A 709 33.40 9.17 -6.95
CA SER A 709 33.95 8.26 -7.97
C SER A 709 34.78 7.17 -7.30
N ILE A 710 34.64 5.92 -7.69
CA ILE A 710 35.43 4.81 -7.15
C ILE A 710 36.91 5.00 -7.52
N ILE A 711 37.22 5.66 -8.64
CA ILE A 711 38.61 5.91 -9.12
C ILE A 711 39.28 7.07 -8.35
N ASP A 712 38.56 8.16 -8.12
CA ASP A 712 39.11 9.40 -7.55
C ASP A 712 39.50 9.30 -6.08
N LEU A 713 38.79 8.50 -5.30
CA LEU A 713 39.07 8.33 -3.86
C LEU A 713 40.31 7.50 -3.59
N SER A 714 40.83 6.76 -4.58
CA SER A 714 42.09 6.01 -4.48
C SER A 714 43.36 6.84 -4.68
N LEU A 715 43.24 8.07 -5.18
CA LEU A 715 44.38 8.94 -5.47
C LEU A 715 44.77 9.89 -4.31
N ASN A 716 43.91 10.04 -3.30
CA ASN A 716 44.15 10.94 -2.17
C ASN A 716 44.94 10.28 -1.00
N HIS A 717 45.41 9.05 -1.15
CA HIS A 717 46.19 8.31 -0.16
C HIS A 717 47.54 7.79 -0.67
N SER A 718 48.08 8.42 -1.75
CA SER A 718 49.48 8.16 -2.20
C SER A 718 50.45 9.26 -1.76
#